data_5e76037d353863e3c83ee795135bd60c
#
_entry.id   5e76037d353863e3c83ee795135bd60c
#
_cell.length_a   1.000
_cell.length_b   1.000
_cell.length_c   1.000
_cell.angle_alpha   90.00
_cell.angle_beta   90.00
_cell.angle_gamma   90.00
#
_symmetry.space_group_name_H-M   'P 1'
#
loop_
_entity.id
_entity.type
_entity.pdbx_description
1 polymer ?
#
loop_
_entity_poly.entity_id
_entity_poly.type
_entity_poly.pdbx_seq_one_letter_code
_entity_poly.pdbx_strand_id
1 'polypeptide(L)'
;MHKILFHCLAGGSLLVAGAAQAQTAATAATAATGDAVVKPAPPAKVTAVDAPATVSVTAERPTGRIDRQVYDVKSDVGSTNGTAADALNNVPSVAVDPDGSVSLRGSSNVQILIDGKPSAMLQGDSRGATLNAMAADDIESVEVINNPGAQFGNEAGGGPILNLVMRRNRKPGGFATVNANTGIGGRYNTAVSGSYNEGPWGYQGGINFRHDGRNSVGEVSRERLDRDTGAFAPSSQRSTSNGLNDSLGLNGTVNYNLNANDTLAASVSYNGRSNDQRSLDRYINGDSAGNTIGDYVRSTVRNGDSRNYSWGARYDHKGELPGETLKIDLRVSSSNNESDSDYANAYTVAPPNAFDTRARQRSETGNRIVDFSGDYERPLAGGTAKLGYKVADNKSSFDTLYTDINPGSLAETVNPMRSNRFELDERTIALYGSYQMRINERWGALAGLRAEYTDLNVRQITGGIEASNNYVNYIPSLFATYKVSDESNLRFSYAHRIRRPNAGDLNPYVVYRDEFNVSSGNPKLKPTQTDSFEIGYETRLFGLESSLRAYHRRDTDAIVDYRYFISDNVLLTTRENGEGSHSSGMEFSVSGKLTPSLTLNTSGNLARSQQTSSDDLGNRSTRTANSLSGRARLNYQINADNQLQLALQMQGKTLSGQGYRSPNNTLNLSLRHTVTPQLSLVMNVTDVFSSNKMETVINSASLRETSTRRFDGRMIYVGLSYRLGGAGTAAKDGEREPRFGPPGGRGPGGPGGPGGPGPG
;
A
#
# COMPACT_ATOMS: atom_id res chain seq x y z
N MET A 1 18.50 16.23 -24.93
CA MET A 1 19.52 16.28 -23.87
C MET A 1 19.24 15.30 -22.71
N HIS A 2 18.02 14.82 -22.52
CA HIS A 2 17.67 13.85 -21.45
C HIS A 2 18.02 12.37 -21.72
N LYS A 3 18.11 11.95 -22.99
CA LYS A 3 18.51 10.57 -23.34
C LYS A 3 19.98 10.22 -23.07
N ILE A 4 20.84 11.22 -22.91
CA ILE A 4 22.29 11.01 -22.71
C ILE A 4 22.64 10.68 -21.26
N LEU A 5 21.84 11.10 -20.28
CA LEU A 5 22.09 10.81 -18.86
C LEU A 5 21.76 9.37 -18.47
N PHE A 6 20.77 8.74 -19.14
CA PHE A 6 20.38 7.35 -18.89
C PHE A 6 21.42 6.32 -19.39
N HIS A 7 22.15 6.62 -20.46
CA HIS A 7 23.18 5.71 -21.00
C HIS A 7 24.50 5.72 -20.23
N CYS A 8 24.80 6.78 -19.48
CA CYS A 8 26.02 6.85 -18.66
C CYS A 8 25.94 6.05 -17.34
N LEU A 9 24.73 5.77 -16.82
CA LEU A 9 24.56 4.95 -15.59
C LEU A 9 24.59 3.43 -15.86
N ALA A 10 24.26 3.00 -17.08
CA ALA A 10 24.35 1.60 -17.48
C ALA A 10 25.81 1.12 -17.75
N GLY A 11 26.74 2.05 -17.97
CA GLY A 11 28.16 1.75 -18.19
C GLY A 11 29.02 1.63 -16.91
N GLY A 12 28.46 2.00 -15.73
CA GLY A 12 29.20 2.03 -14.46
C GLY A 12 29.33 0.69 -13.72
N SER A 13 28.67 -0.37 -14.18
CA SER A 13 28.64 -1.66 -13.47
C SER A 13 29.85 -2.60 -13.74
N LEU A 14 30.84 -2.15 -14.51
CA LEU A 14 31.98 -2.98 -14.94
C LEU A 14 33.34 -2.59 -14.32
N LEU A 15 33.37 -1.69 -13.32
CA LEU A 15 34.64 -1.19 -12.75
C LEU A 15 34.88 -1.50 -11.26
N VAL A 16 34.13 -2.41 -10.64
CA VAL A 16 34.38 -2.85 -9.24
C VAL A 16 34.95 -4.29 -9.14
N ALA A 17 35.21 -4.96 -10.25
CA ALA A 17 35.77 -6.32 -10.24
C ALA A 17 37.31 -6.38 -10.34
N GLY A 18 38.03 -5.29 -10.08
CA GLY A 18 39.48 -5.20 -10.35
C GLY A 18 40.41 -4.88 -9.18
N ALA A 19 40.03 -5.08 -7.91
CA ALA A 19 40.92 -4.76 -6.77
C ALA A 19 40.88 -5.79 -5.64
N ALA A 20 41.10 -7.05 -5.94
CA ALA A 20 41.34 -8.09 -4.91
C ALA A 20 42.28 -9.19 -5.44
N GLN A 21 43.44 -8.83 -5.97
CA GLN A 21 44.56 -9.74 -6.16
C GLN A 21 45.87 -9.01 -5.94
N ALA A 22 46.38 -9.02 -4.71
CA ALA A 22 47.80 -8.95 -4.38
C ALA A 22 47.97 -9.14 -2.87
N GLN A 23 48.29 -10.35 -2.48
CA GLN A 23 49.27 -10.63 -1.44
C GLN A 23 49.22 -12.13 -1.04
N THR A 24 49.91 -12.95 -1.84
CA THR A 24 50.48 -14.19 -1.35
C THR A 24 51.95 -14.13 -1.69
N ALA A 25 52.81 -13.96 -0.71
CA ALA A 25 54.22 -14.24 -0.81
C ALA A 25 54.63 -15.03 0.43
N ALA A 26 55.15 -16.18 0.13
CA ALA A 26 55.72 -17.24 0.85
C ALA A 26 56.64 -16.88 2.03
N THR A 27 56.66 -17.74 3.03
CA THR A 27 57.94 -18.21 3.62
C THR A 27 57.78 -19.64 4.13
N ALA A 28 58.58 -20.50 3.53
CA ALA A 28 58.88 -21.85 4.01
C ALA A 28 60.08 -21.78 4.96
N ALA A 29 60.14 -22.66 5.97
CA ALA A 29 61.28 -23.36 6.54
C ALA A 29 60.91 -23.79 7.97
N THR A 30 61.05 -24.93 8.37
CA THR A 30 62.03 -25.99 8.63
C THR A 30 61.53 -26.81 9.82
N ALA A 31 61.66 -28.09 9.69
CA ALA A 31 61.37 -29.14 10.67
C ALA A 31 62.32 -29.11 11.87
N ALA A 32 61.82 -29.50 13.03
CA ALA A 32 62.62 -30.17 14.07
C ALA A 32 61.72 -31.10 14.89
N THR A 33 62.13 -32.32 14.92
CA THR A 33 61.67 -33.51 15.66
C THR A 33 61.78 -33.31 17.17
N GLY A 34 60.81 -33.82 17.91
CA GLY A 34 60.91 -33.96 19.35
C GLY A 34 59.77 -34.80 19.91
N ASP A 35 60.04 -36.08 20.17
CA ASP A 35 59.19 -37.06 20.86
C ASP A 35 58.82 -36.57 22.27
N ALA A 36 57.56 -36.56 22.60
CA ALA A 36 57.06 -36.54 23.96
C ALA A 36 55.80 -37.36 24.08
N VAL A 37 55.85 -38.39 24.86
CA VAL A 37 54.76 -39.28 25.27
C VAL A 37 53.68 -38.52 26.00
N VAL A 38 52.48 -38.55 25.50
CA VAL A 38 51.28 -37.92 26.13
C VAL A 38 50.33 -39.04 26.58
N LYS A 39 50.02 -38.99 27.87
CA LYS A 39 49.06 -39.76 28.62
C LYS A 39 47.63 -39.49 28.08
N PRO A 40 46.71 -40.46 27.99
CA PRO A 40 45.38 -40.23 27.50
C PRO A 40 44.51 -39.42 28.50
N ALA A 41 43.90 -38.33 28.02
CA ALA A 41 42.92 -37.53 28.75
C ALA A 41 41.51 -38.18 28.67
N PRO A 42 40.66 -37.97 29.68
CA PRO A 42 39.33 -38.57 29.73
C PRO A 42 38.39 -37.98 28.65
N PRO A 43 37.34 -38.73 28.24
CA PRO A 43 36.49 -38.31 27.13
C PRO A 43 35.72 -37.04 27.49
N ALA A 44 35.84 -36.03 26.61
CA ALA A 44 35.10 -34.80 26.68
C ALA A 44 33.58 -35.09 26.52
N LYS A 45 32.79 -34.55 27.41
CA LYS A 45 31.32 -34.50 27.28
C LYS A 45 30.98 -33.81 25.96
N VAL A 46 30.27 -34.52 25.10
CA VAL A 46 29.63 -33.95 23.92
C VAL A 46 28.58 -32.93 24.42
N THR A 47 28.93 -31.66 24.37
CA THR A 47 27.94 -30.57 24.52
C THR A 47 27.07 -30.64 23.30
N ALA A 48 25.76 -30.74 23.55
CA ALA A 48 24.72 -30.63 22.53
C ALA A 48 24.96 -29.33 21.71
N VAL A 49 25.07 -29.47 20.41
CA VAL A 49 25.13 -28.36 19.49
C VAL A 49 23.81 -27.62 19.62
N ASP A 50 23.83 -26.39 20.14
CA ASP A 50 22.68 -25.52 20.22
C ASP A 50 22.10 -25.41 18.80
N ALA A 51 20.80 -25.76 18.69
CA ALA A 51 20.04 -25.59 17.48
C ALA A 51 20.08 -24.09 17.07
N PRO A 52 20.28 -23.77 15.77
CA PRO A 52 20.35 -22.38 15.32
C PRO A 52 19.10 -21.62 15.78
N ALA A 53 19.32 -20.44 16.35
CA ALA A 53 18.26 -19.57 16.83
C ALA A 53 17.20 -19.37 15.73
N THR A 54 16.06 -20.02 15.91
CA THR A 54 14.94 -19.95 14.98
C THR A 54 14.38 -18.54 15.06
N VAL A 55 14.50 -17.77 13.98
CA VAL A 55 13.84 -16.46 13.86
C VAL A 55 12.34 -16.70 13.98
N SER A 56 11.78 -16.34 15.13
CA SER A 56 10.34 -16.39 15.36
C SER A 56 9.72 -15.24 14.56
N VAL A 57 9.01 -15.58 13.50
CA VAL A 57 8.16 -14.63 12.78
C VAL A 57 6.95 -14.36 13.67
N THR A 58 6.99 -13.30 14.44
CA THR A 58 5.81 -12.78 15.14
C THR A 58 5.05 -11.89 14.14
N ALA A 59 3.89 -12.34 13.71
CA ALA A 59 3.06 -11.64 12.73
C ALA A 59 2.55 -10.28 13.24
N GLU A 60 2.48 -10.09 14.55
CA GLU A 60 1.99 -8.85 15.16
C GLU A 60 2.89 -8.45 16.34
N ARG A 61 3.31 -7.17 16.38
CA ARG A 61 4.00 -6.61 17.56
C ARG A 61 2.99 -6.09 18.56
N PRO A 62 3.12 -6.42 19.86
CA PRO A 62 2.33 -5.79 20.89
C PRO A 62 2.55 -4.27 20.83
N THR A 63 1.51 -3.50 20.61
CA THR A 63 1.56 -2.04 20.64
C THR A 63 1.06 -1.54 21.99
N GLY A 64 1.66 -0.46 22.50
CA GLY A 64 1.10 0.24 23.66
C GLY A 64 -0.25 0.91 23.37
N ARG A 65 -0.67 0.92 22.09
CA ARG A 65 -1.91 1.56 21.64
C ARG A 65 -2.98 0.51 21.33
N ILE A 66 -4.20 0.80 21.75
CA ILE A 66 -5.35 -0.09 21.59
C ILE A 66 -6.09 0.10 20.25
N ASP A 67 -5.69 1.10 19.45
CA ASP A 67 -6.35 1.52 18.19
C ASP A 67 -5.77 0.90 16.92
N ARG A 68 -4.67 0.11 17.00
CA ARG A 68 -3.98 -0.44 15.81
C ARG A 68 -3.37 -1.82 16.01
N GLN A 69 -3.02 -2.45 14.88
CA GLN A 69 -2.22 -3.68 14.81
C GLN A 69 -0.95 -3.41 14.02
N VAL A 70 0.17 -4.02 14.39
CA VAL A 70 1.48 -3.80 13.76
C VAL A 70 2.02 -5.11 13.20
N TYR A 71 2.34 -5.13 11.91
CA TYR A 71 2.91 -6.27 11.19
C TYR A 71 4.34 -5.97 10.77
N ASP A 72 5.28 -6.83 11.12
CA ASP A 72 6.71 -6.70 10.78
C ASP A 72 6.97 -7.21 9.36
N VAL A 73 7.54 -6.36 8.50
CA VAL A 73 7.87 -6.70 7.10
C VAL A 73 9.17 -7.48 6.98
N LYS A 74 10.10 -7.36 7.94
CA LYS A 74 11.42 -8.00 7.90
C LYS A 74 11.41 -9.52 7.84
N SER A 75 10.39 -10.12 8.40
CA SER A 75 10.31 -11.58 8.56
C SER A 75 9.76 -12.31 7.34
N ASP A 76 9.39 -11.57 6.29
CA ASP A 76 8.73 -12.13 5.13
C ASP A 76 9.71 -12.39 3.98
N VAL A 77 9.87 -13.65 3.61
CA VAL A 77 10.72 -14.07 2.48
C VAL A 77 10.18 -13.58 1.15
N GLY A 78 8.86 -13.49 1.01
CA GLY A 78 8.21 -13.00 -0.21
C GLY A 78 8.44 -11.50 -0.44
N SER A 79 8.68 -10.74 0.63
CA SER A 79 9.03 -9.31 0.57
C SER A 79 10.50 -9.06 0.25
N THR A 80 11.37 -10.06 0.44
CA THR A 80 12.79 -9.94 0.08
C THR A 80 12.91 -9.71 -1.42
N ASN A 81 13.50 -8.59 -1.83
CA ASN A 81 13.57 -8.14 -3.22
C ASN A 81 12.21 -7.76 -3.82
N GLY A 82 11.15 -7.70 -3.00
CA GLY A 82 9.81 -7.29 -3.38
C GLY A 82 9.62 -5.78 -3.35
N THR A 83 8.41 -5.39 -3.68
CA THR A 83 7.93 -4.01 -3.64
C THR A 83 7.12 -3.76 -2.38
N ALA A 84 6.79 -2.49 -2.10
CA ALA A 84 5.83 -2.16 -1.05
C ALA A 84 4.46 -2.81 -1.31
N ALA A 85 4.07 -3.00 -2.57
CA ALA A 85 2.87 -3.75 -2.94
C ALA A 85 2.96 -5.21 -2.47
N ASP A 86 4.11 -5.87 -2.65
CA ASP A 86 4.35 -7.23 -2.18
C ASP A 86 4.34 -7.29 -0.64
N ALA A 87 4.97 -6.31 0.03
CA ALA A 87 4.95 -6.22 1.48
C ALA A 87 3.52 -6.04 2.03
N LEU A 88 2.72 -5.16 1.42
CA LEU A 88 1.31 -4.98 1.77
C LEU A 88 0.48 -6.24 1.51
N ASN A 89 0.73 -6.92 0.40
CA ASN A 89 0.11 -8.21 0.12
C ASN A 89 0.46 -9.27 1.17
N ASN A 90 1.45 -9.05 2.00
CA ASN A 90 1.85 -9.92 3.08
C ASN A 90 1.20 -9.58 4.43
N VAL A 91 0.48 -8.47 4.51
CA VAL A 91 -0.30 -8.08 5.69
C VAL A 91 -1.66 -8.79 5.69
N PRO A 92 -2.12 -9.38 6.79
CA PRO A 92 -3.43 -10.02 6.87
C PRO A 92 -4.57 -9.08 6.45
N SER A 93 -5.50 -9.61 5.66
CA SER A 93 -6.70 -8.90 5.15
C SER A 93 -6.42 -7.72 4.20
N VAL A 94 -5.16 -7.48 3.80
CA VAL A 94 -4.79 -6.51 2.77
C VAL A 94 -4.63 -7.23 1.44
N ALA A 95 -5.15 -6.66 0.37
CA ALA A 95 -4.92 -7.11 -1.00
C ALA A 95 -4.51 -5.92 -1.86
N VAL A 96 -3.47 -6.11 -2.67
CA VAL A 96 -3.05 -5.15 -3.69
C VAL A 96 -3.26 -5.80 -5.05
N ASP A 97 -4.14 -5.21 -5.84
CA ASP A 97 -4.43 -5.67 -7.19
C ASP A 97 -3.27 -5.34 -8.15
N PRO A 98 -3.20 -6.01 -9.31
CA PRO A 98 -2.15 -5.74 -10.30
C PRO A 98 -2.14 -4.30 -10.84
N ASP A 99 -3.26 -3.60 -10.78
CA ASP A 99 -3.37 -2.17 -11.14
C ASP A 99 -2.90 -1.24 -10.01
N GLY A 100 -2.52 -1.81 -8.84
CA GLY A 100 -2.09 -1.08 -7.66
C GLY A 100 -3.24 -0.61 -6.76
N SER A 101 -4.46 -1.01 -7.05
CA SER A 101 -5.59 -0.80 -6.15
C SER A 101 -5.40 -1.60 -4.87
N VAL A 102 -5.54 -0.95 -3.72
CA VAL A 102 -5.37 -1.58 -2.41
C VAL A 102 -6.72 -1.76 -1.77
N SER A 103 -6.97 -2.95 -1.26
CA SER A 103 -8.16 -3.25 -0.46
C SER A 103 -7.77 -3.81 0.90
N LEU A 104 -8.55 -3.46 1.91
CA LEU A 104 -8.45 -4.03 3.25
C LEU A 104 -9.83 -4.56 3.66
N ARG A 105 -9.91 -5.84 4.01
CA ARG A 105 -11.16 -6.51 4.34
C ARG A 105 -12.23 -6.40 3.24
N GLY A 106 -11.79 -6.40 1.98
CA GLY A 106 -12.68 -6.25 0.81
C GLY A 106 -13.16 -4.81 0.56
N SER A 107 -12.81 -3.85 1.40
CA SER A 107 -13.04 -2.43 1.13
C SER A 107 -11.91 -1.87 0.29
N SER A 108 -12.21 -1.30 -0.87
CA SER A 108 -11.25 -0.58 -1.71
C SER A 108 -10.97 0.84 -1.23
N ASN A 109 -11.76 1.33 -0.26
CA ASN A 109 -11.58 2.64 0.33
C ASN A 109 -10.53 2.59 1.46
N VAL A 110 -9.27 2.33 1.09
CA VAL A 110 -8.13 2.26 2.01
C VAL A 110 -7.20 3.41 1.77
N GLN A 111 -6.83 4.11 2.83
CA GLN A 111 -5.78 5.12 2.77
C GLN A 111 -4.44 4.56 3.16
N ILE A 112 -3.39 4.92 2.40
CA ILE A 112 -2.02 4.55 2.72
C ILE A 112 -1.27 5.78 3.18
N LEU A 113 -0.65 5.67 4.36
CA LEU A 113 0.18 6.71 4.95
C LEU A 113 1.64 6.26 4.99
N ILE A 114 2.56 7.19 5.00
CA ILE A 114 3.98 6.98 5.28
C ILE A 114 4.30 7.69 6.59
N ASP A 115 4.73 6.92 7.61
CA ASP A 115 5.01 7.43 8.96
C ASP A 115 3.86 8.25 9.57
N GLY A 116 2.61 7.83 9.30
CA GLY A 116 1.40 8.48 9.78
C GLY A 116 0.94 9.69 8.99
N LYS A 117 1.54 9.98 7.83
CA LYS A 117 1.24 11.16 7.00
C LYS A 117 0.80 10.78 5.59
N PRO A 118 -0.16 11.50 5.00
CA PRO A 118 -0.50 11.33 3.60
C PRO A 118 0.68 11.74 2.71
N SER A 119 0.82 11.05 1.59
CA SER A 119 1.80 11.35 0.56
C SER A 119 1.13 11.50 -0.79
N ALA A 120 1.47 12.54 -1.55
CA ALA A 120 0.98 12.72 -2.91
C ALA A 120 1.31 11.54 -3.83
N MET A 121 2.43 10.86 -3.56
CA MET A 121 2.87 9.66 -4.29
C MET A 121 1.91 8.48 -4.16
N LEU A 122 1.15 8.42 -3.06
CA LEU A 122 0.22 7.32 -2.73
C LEU A 122 -1.25 7.71 -2.90
N GLN A 123 -1.52 8.80 -3.63
CA GLN A 123 -2.87 9.25 -3.95
C GLN A 123 -3.20 9.08 -5.43
N GLY A 124 -4.48 8.90 -5.73
CA GLY A 124 -5.01 8.80 -7.09
C GLY A 124 -4.36 7.67 -7.91
N ASP A 125 -4.19 7.92 -9.20
CA ASP A 125 -3.70 6.93 -10.18
C ASP A 125 -2.21 6.59 -10.02
N SER A 126 -1.44 7.44 -9.31
CA SER A 126 -0.01 7.20 -9.04
C SER A 126 0.26 6.16 -7.95
N ARG A 127 -0.74 5.83 -7.12
CA ARG A 127 -0.62 4.91 -5.99
C ARG A 127 0.01 3.57 -6.38
N GLY A 128 -0.56 2.91 -7.38
CA GLY A 128 -0.09 1.60 -7.82
C GLY A 128 1.34 1.64 -8.35
N ALA A 129 1.66 2.69 -9.12
CA ALA A 129 3.01 2.89 -9.63
C ALA A 129 4.03 3.07 -8.49
N THR A 130 3.69 3.87 -7.50
CA THR A 130 4.55 4.14 -6.34
C THR A 130 4.75 2.88 -5.49
N LEU A 131 3.69 2.15 -5.15
CA LEU A 131 3.80 0.91 -4.38
C LEU A 131 4.62 -0.15 -5.08
N ASN A 132 4.53 -0.24 -6.41
CA ASN A 132 5.32 -1.17 -7.21
C ASN A 132 6.78 -0.71 -7.41
N ALA A 133 7.09 0.57 -7.19
CA ALA A 133 8.44 1.11 -7.32
C ALA A 133 9.19 1.18 -5.97
N MET A 134 8.47 1.34 -4.85
CA MET A 134 9.05 1.39 -3.51
C MET A 134 9.53 0.01 -3.09
N ALA A 135 10.75 -0.08 -2.55
CA ALA A 135 11.29 -1.35 -2.07
C ALA A 135 10.64 -1.76 -0.75
N ALA A 136 10.29 -3.04 -0.61
CA ALA A 136 9.77 -3.59 0.65
C ALA A 136 10.79 -3.47 1.79
N ASP A 137 12.08 -3.53 1.47
CA ASP A 137 13.18 -3.43 2.44
C ASP A 137 13.25 -2.06 3.13
N ASP A 138 12.65 -1.01 2.56
CA ASP A 138 12.58 0.32 3.16
C ASP A 138 11.51 0.40 4.26
N ILE A 139 10.61 -0.57 4.33
CA ILE A 139 9.52 -0.62 5.29
C ILE A 139 9.95 -1.45 6.52
N GLU A 140 9.82 -0.88 7.71
CA GLU A 140 10.04 -1.58 8.96
C GLU A 140 8.83 -2.43 9.35
N SER A 141 7.65 -1.80 9.31
CA SER A 141 6.39 -2.44 9.65
C SER A 141 5.22 -1.76 8.96
N VAL A 142 4.11 -2.47 8.90
CA VAL A 142 2.82 -1.95 8.44
C VAL A 142 1.88 -1.91 9.63
N GLU A 143 1.36 -0.73 9.95
CA GLU A 143 0.31 -0.58 10.96
C GLU A 143 -1.05 -0.65 10.26
N VAL A 144 -1.89 -1.56 10.72
CA VAL A 144 -3.28 -1.68 10.26
C VAL A 144 -4.20 -1.03 11.27
N ILE A 145 -4.88 0.03 10.85
CA ILE A 145 -5.78 0.83 11.66
C ILE A 145 -7.16 0.73 11.04
N ASN A 146 -7.91 -0.25 11.51
CA ASN A 146 -9.23 -0.57 10.94
C ASN A 146 -10.26 0.51 11.22
N ASN A 147 -10.25 1.03 12.43
CA ASN A 147 -11.05 2.15 12.88
C ASN A 147 -10.12 3.27 13.32
N PRO A 148 -9.67 4.17 12.40
CA PRO A 148 -8.80 5.27 12.76
C PRO A 148 -9.43 6.17 13.81
N GLY A 149 -8.69 6.43 14.88
CA GLY A 149 -9.09 7.36 15.93
C GLY A 149 -8.92 8.82 15.50
N ALA A 150 -9.25 9.75 16.41
CA ALA A 150 -9.28 11.20 16.18
C ALA A 150 -7.97 11.78 15.60
N GLN A 151 -6.82 11.17 15.88
CA GLN A 151 -5.51 11.62 15.37
C GLN A 151 -5.38 11.51 13.84
N PHE A 152 -6.09 10.60 13.18
CA PHE A 152 -6.00 10.38 11.75
C PHE A 152 -7.02 11.17 10.93
N GLY A 153 -8.11 11.59 11.56
CA GLY A 153 -9.14 12.43 10.94
C GLY A 153 -9.59 11.92 9.58
N ASN A 154 -9.65 12.84 8.64
CA ASN A 154 -10.09 12.58 7.26
C ASN A 154 -9.01 11.96 6.37
N GLU A 155 -7.77 11.84 6.84
CA GLU A 155 -6.71 11.13 6.13
C GLU A 155 -7.10 9.69 5.83
N ALA A 156 -8.00 9.14 6.64
CA ALA A 156 -8.62 7.84 6.39
C ALA A 156 -9.57 7.81 5.19
N GLY A 157 -9.94 8.96 4.62
CA GLY A 157 -10.92 9.00 3.53
C GLY A 157 -12.21 8.21 3.85
N GLY A 158 -12.63 8.15 5.13
CA GLY A 158 -13.73 7.30 5.59
C GLY A 158 -13.42 5.80 5.69
N GLY A 159 -12.28 5.35 5.17
CA GLY A 159 -11.82 3.95 5.17
C GLY A 159 -10.80 3.62 6.28
N PRO A 160 -10.38 2.36 6.37
CA PRO A 160 -9.25 1.96 7.21
C PRO A 160 -7.94 2.53 6.67
N ILE A 161 -6.94 2.62 7.55
CA ILE A 161 -5.61 3.13 7.23
C ILE A 161 -4.59 1.98 7.24
N LEU A 162 -3.71 1.99 6.25
CA LEU A 162 -2.46 1.27 6.22
C LEU A 162 -1.32 2.28 6.37
N ASN A 163 -0.62 2.26 7.51
CA ASN A 163 0.50 3.16 7.73
C ASN A 163 1.80 2.39 7.50
N LEU A 164 2.56 2.78 6.48
CA LEU A 164 3.89 2.27 6.20
C LEU A 164 4.87 2.98 7.14
N VAL A 165 5.36 2.25 8.15
CA VAL A 165 6.41 2.75 9.03
C VAL A 165 7.74 2.48 8.37
N MET A 166 8.46 3.54 8.02
CA MET A 166 9.75 3.41 7.36
C MET A 166 10.83 3.00 8.36
N ARG A 167 11.78 2.19 7.89
CA ARG A 167 12.84 1.61 8.73
C ARG A 167 13.71 2.70 9.35
N ARG A 168 13.97 2.56 10.65
CA ARG A 168 14.89 3.42 11.42
C ARG A 168 15.83 2.54 12.24
N ASN A 169 17.08 2.44 11.83
CA ASN A 169 18.06 1.65 12.57
C ASN A 169 18.90 2.55 13.48
N ARG A 170 19.04 2.19 14.74
CA ARG A 170 19.77 2.99 15.76
C ARG A 170 20.95 2.26 16.43
N LYS A 171 21.35 1.06 15.97
CA LYS A 171 22.52 0.37 16.51
C LYS A 171 23.80 0.98 15.92
N PRO A 172 24.87 1.20 16.72
CA PRO A 172 26.16 1.62 16.19
C PRO A 172 26.66 0.69 15.11
N GLY A 173 27.29 1.24 14.07
CA GLY A 173 27.76 0.49 12.90
C GLY A 173 26.79 0.57 11.73
N GLY A 174 27.08 -0.16 10.68
CA GLY A 174 26.31 -0.13 9.45
C GLY A 174 26.14 -1.46 8.78
N PHE A 175 25.12 -1.55 7.95
CA PHE A 175 24.94 -2.65 7.00
C PHE A 175 24.44 -2.09 5.67
N ALA A 176 24.69 -2.82 4.61
CA ALA A 176 24.07 -2.60 3.32
C ALA A 176 23.57 -3.93 2.75
N THR A 177 22.53 -3.88 1.95
CA THR A 177 21.99 -5.03 1.21
C THR A 177 21.97 -4.68 -0.27
N VAL A 178 22.47 -5.56 -1.09
CA VAL A 178 22.40 -5.48 -2.56
C VAL A 178 21.53 -6.60 -3.05
N ASN A 179 20.49 -6.27 -3.78
CA ASN A 179 19.56 -7.20 -4.38
C ASN A 179 19.61 -7.04 -5.90
N ALA A 180 19.67 -8.13 -6.64
CA ALA A 180 19.62 -8.14 -8.09
C ALA A 180 18.76 -9.32 -8.56
N ASN A 181 17.75 -9.05 -9.36
CA ASN A 181 16.82 -10.06 -9.86
C ASN A 181 16.63 -9.91 -11.35
N THR A 182 16.46 -11.05 -12.02
CA THR A 182 16.02 -11.12 -13.41
C THR A 182 14.75 -11.96 -13.50
N GLY A 183 13.86 -11.59 -14.40
CA GLY A 183 12.59 -12.25 -14.61
C GLY A 183 12.35 -12.61 -16.07
N ILE A 184 11.36 -13.44 -16.32
CA ILE A 184 10.93 -13.76 -17.67
C ILE A 184 10.47 -12.51 -18.42
N GLY A 185 10.61 -12.49 -19.76
CA GLY A 185 10.20 -11.35 -20.61
C GLY A 185 11.11 -10.12 -20.48
N GLY A 186 12.40 -10.31 -20.16
CA GLY A 186 13.37 -9.23 -20.10
C GLY A 186 13.29 -8.34 -18.86
N ARG A 187 12.52 -8.72 -17.85
CA ARG A 187 12.34 -7.96 -16.61
C ARG A 187 13.58 -8.10 -15.71
N TYR A 188 13.93 -7.02 -15.02
CA TYR A 188 14.99 -7.04 -14.02
C TYR A 188 14.80 -5.92 -13.00
N ASN A 189 15.35 -6.12 -11.81
CA ASN A 189 15.44 -5.07 -10.82
C ASN A 189 16.74 -5.19 -10.02
N THR A 190 17.22 -4.06 -9.55
CA THR A 190 18.38 -3.96 -8.68
C THR A 190 18.09 -2.95 -7.59
N ALA A 191 18.43 -3.28 -6.35
CA ALA A 191 18.28 -2.39 -5.22
C ALA A 191 19.52 -2.45 -4.33
N VAL A 192 19.93 -1.30 -3.83
CA VAL A 192 20.94 -1.15 -2.79
C VAL A 192 20.31 -0.34 -1.68
N SER A 193 20.31 -0.88 -0.46
CA SER A 193 19.84 -0.17 0.71
C SER A 193 20.78 -0.38 1.88
N GLY A 194 20.84 0.59 2.79
CA GLY A 194 21.70 0.47 3.94
C GLY A 194 21.45 1.52 5.00
N SER A 195 22.04 1.29 6.14
CA SER A 195 22.04 2.26 7.23
C SER A 195 23.41 2.28 7.92
N TYR A 196 23.77 3.44 8.44
CA TYR A 196 24.99 3.66 9.20
C TYR A 196 24.71 4.59 10.37
N ASN A 197 25.14 4.21 11.56
CA ASN A 197 24.96 5.01 12.76
C ASN A 197 26.31 5.23 13.46
N GLU A 198 26.63 6.47 13.76
CA GLU A 198 27.85 6.86 14.43
C GLU A 198 27.61 8.08 15.31
N GLY A 199 27.88 7.94 16.60
CA GLY A 199 27.65 9.02 17.58
C GLY A 199 26.20 9.52 17.55
N PRO A 200 25.99 10.86 17.42
CA PRO A 200 24.65 11.44 17.36
C PRO A 200 23.97 11.27 15.99
N TRP A 201 24.69 10.82 14.98
CA TRP A 201 24.20 10.72 13.61
C TRP A 201 23.70 9.33 13.25
N GLY A 202 22.57 9.29 12.57
CA GLY A 202 22.05 8.09 11.92
C GLY A 202 21.73 8.39 10.46
N TYR A 203 22.25 7.58 9.55
CA TYR A 203 22.01 7.68 8.10
C TYR A 203 21.31 6.42 7.63
N GLN A 204 20.34 6.60 6.78
CA GLN A 204 19.63 5.48 6.13
C GLN A 204 19.30 5.90 4.72
N GLY A 205 19.43 4.99 3.77
CA GLY A 205 19.05 5.30 2.39
C GLY A 205 19.07 4.09 1.49
N GLY A 206 18.52 4.28 0.32
CA GLY A 206 18.48 3.27 -0.71
C GLY A 206 18.30 3.87 -2.10
N ILE A 207 18.75 3.10 -3.09
CA ILE A 207 18.52 3.32 -4.50
C ILE A 207 17.98 2.02 -5.08
N ASN A 208 16.92 2.12 -5.86
CA ASN A 208 16.38 0.98 -6.60
C ASN A 208 16.11 1.36 -8.05
N PHE A 209 16.42 0.44 -8.92
CA PHE A 209 16.08 0.50 -10.33
C PHE A 209 15.25 -0.73 -10.71
N ARG A 210 14.21 -0.53 -11.51
CA ARG A 210 13.35 -1.61 -11.98
C ARG A 210 12.98 -1.39 -13.44
N HIS A 211 13.20 -2.42 -14.25
CA HIS A 211 12.70 -2.55 -15.61
C HIS A 211 11.64 -3.64 -15.62
N ASP A 212 10.40 -3.27 -15.82
CA ASP A 212 9.26 -4.19 -15.75
C ASP A 212 8.22 -3.81 -16.80
N GLY A 213 7.50 -4.78 -17.30
CA GLY A 213 6.46 -4.54 -18.29
C GLY A 213 5.21 -5.33 -17.93
N ARG A 214 4.06 -4.84 -18.35
CA ARG A 214 2.80 -5.55 -18.21
C ARG A 214 2.11 -5.65 -19.56
N ASN A 215 1.85 -6.90 -19.97
CA ASN A 215 0.94 -7.16 -21.06
C ASN A 215 -0.47 -7.36 -20.49
N SER A 216 -1.46 -6.88 -21.18
CA SER A 216 -2.85 -7.14 -20.78
C SER A 216 -3.73 -7.39 -21.99
N VAL A 217 -4.73 -8.25 -21.78
CA VAL A 217 -5.82 -8.47 -22.74
C VAL A 217 -7.12 -8.12 -22.04
N GLY A 218 -7.88 -7.22 -22.63
CA GLY A 218 -9.20 -6.79 -22.17
C GLY A 218 -10.27 -7.20 -23.16
N GLU A 219 -11.43 -7.60 -22.66
CA GLU A 219 -12.62 -7.91 -23.45
C GLU A 219 -13.82 -7.28 -22.76
N VAL A 220 -14.61 -6.53 -23.52
CA VAL A 220 -15.85 -5.92 -23.07
C VAL A 220 -16.96 -6.41 -24.00
N SER A 221 -18.01 -6.97 -23.42
CA SER A 221 -19.26 -7.25 -24.09
C SER A 221 -20.34 -6.38 -23.46
N ARG A 222 -21.06 -5.64 -24.27
CA ARG A 222 -22.04 -4.67 -23.83
C ARG A 222 -23.32 -4.78 -24.65
N GLU A 223 -24.45 -4.66 -23.98
CA GLU A 223 -25.78 -4.53 -24.58
C GLU A 223 -26.41 -3.24 -24.04
N ARG A 224 -26.80 -2.36 -24.92
CA ARG A 224 -27.44 -1.08 -24.63
C ARG A 224 -28.92 -1.15 -25.03
N LEU A 225 -29.81 -0.72 -24.15
CA LEU A 225 -31.22 -0.56 -24.48
C LEU A 225 -31.40 0.62 -25.47
N ASP A 226 -31.90 0.30 -26.64
CA ASP A 226 -32.42 1.28 -27.60
C ASP A 226 -33.84 1.67 -27.14
N ARG A 227 -34.00 2.94 -26.77
CA ARG A 227 -35.29 3.43 -26.20
C ARG A 227 -36.40 3.54 -27.22
N ASP A 228 -36.07 3.69 -28.49
CA ASP A 228 -37.06 3.83 -29.57
C ASP A 228 -37.65 2.48 -29.95
N THR A 229 -36.83 1.45 -29.95
CA THR A 229 -37.26 0.08 -30.35
C THR A 229 -37.57 -0.82 -29.16
N GLY A 230 -37.10 -0.49 -27.96
CA GLY A 230 -37.16 -1.34 -26.77
C GLY A 230 -36.27 -2.57 -26.83
N ALA A 231 -35.43 -2.73 -27.85
CA ALA A 231 -34.49 -3.83 -28.02
C ALA A 231 -33.10 -3.48 -27.58
N PHE A 232 -32.24 -4.49 -27.36
CA PHE A 232 -30.84 -4.26 -26.98
C PHE A 232 -29.91 -4.23 -28.19
N ALA A 233 -29.10 -3.22 -28.32
CA ALA A 233 -28.03 -3.05 -29.30
C ALA A 233 -26.71 -3.58 -28.75
N PRO A 234 -26.04 -4.56 -29.40
CA PRO A 234 -24.81 -5.15 -28.92
C PRO A 234 -23.57 -4.31 -29.28
N SER A 235 -22.57 -4.34 -28.44
CA SER A 235 -21.23 -3.86 -28.78
C SER A 235 -20.15 -4.72 -28.11
N SER A 236 -18.98 -4.78 -28.73
CA SER A 236 -17.83 -5.48 -28.19
C SER A 236 -16.56 -4.67 -28.39
N GLN A 237 -15.65 -4.79 -27.42
CA GLN A 237 -14.30 -4.23 -27.49
C GLN A 237 -13.29 -5.30 -27.08
N ARG A 238 -12.25 -5.47 -27.88
CA ARG A 238 -11.10 -6.29 -27.53
C ARG A 238 -9.84 -5.45 -27.56
N SER A 239 -9.17 -5.38 -26.41
CA SER A 239 -7.95 -4.59 -26.20
C SER A 239 -6.76 -5.49 -25.94
N THR A 240 -5.65 -5.22 -26.61
CA THR A 240 -4.34 -5.79 -26.28
C THR A 240 -3.39 -4.65 -25.96
N SER A 241 -2.63 -4.76 -24.88
CA SER A 241 -1.71 -3.73 -24.47
C SER A 241 -0.40 -4.34 -23.99
N ASN A 242 0.71 -3.79 -24.50
CA ASN A 242 2.07 -4.11 -24.09
C ASN A 242 2.72 -2.84 -23.56
N GLY A 243 3.39 -2.91 -22.41
CA GLY A 243 4.05 -1.75 -21.83
C GLY A 243 5.34 -2.11 -21.13
N LEU A 244 6.35 -1.30 -21.31
CA LEU A 244 7.60 -1.32 -20.56
C LEU A 244 7.65 -0.10 -19.65
N ASN A 245 8.15 -0.32 -18.43
CA ASN A 245 8.29 0.72 -17.43
C ASN A 245 9.70 0.65 -16.87
N ASP A 246 10.37 1.78 -16.90
CA ASP A 246 11.60 2.01 -16.16
C ASP A 246 11.30 2.86 -14.95
N SER A 247 11.75 2.44 -13.78
CA SER A 247 11.60 3.24 -12.57
C SER A 247 12.90 3.33 -11.79
N LEU A 248 13.17 4.52 -11.25
CA LEU A 248 14.27 4.84 -10.36
C LEU A 248 13.72 5.39 -9.06
N GLY A 249 14.00 4.70 -7.96
CA GLY A 249 13.68 5.16 -6.61
C GLY A 249 14.95 5.56 -5.86
N LEU A 250 14.87 6.68 -5.15
CA LEU A 250 15.90 7.15 -4.23
C LEU A 250 15.21 7.51 -2.93
N ASN A 251 15.75 7.08 -1.80
CA ASN A 251 15.31 7.51 -0.50
C ASN A 251 16.50 7.78 0.42
N GLY A 252 16.33 8.70 1.37
CA GLY A 252 17.34 9.04 2.34
C GLY A 252 16.72 9.63 3.58
N THR A 253 17.26 9.27 4.75
CA THR A 253 16.89 9.85 6.04
C THR A 253 18.16 10.08 6.84
N VAL A 254 18.25 11.27 7.41
CA VAL A 254 19.30 11.64 8.35
C VAL A 254 18.63 11.95 9.68
N ASN A 255 19.09 11.30 10.75
CA ASN A 255 18.67 11.58 12.11
C ASN A 255 19.87 12.19 12.86
N TYR A 256 19.61 13.21 13.64
CA TYR A 256 20.61 13.85 14.50
C TYR A 256 20.06 13.94 15.94
N ASN A 257 20.70 13.24 16.85
CA ASN A 257 20.36 13.32 18.27
C ASN A 257 21.07 14.54 18.87
N LEU A 258 20.32 15.62 19.12
CA LEU A 258 20.82 16.82 19.76
C LEU A 258 21.29 16.50 21.18
N ASN A 259 20.54 15.67 21.89
CA ASN A 259 20.83 15.14 23.22
C ASN A 259 20.02 13.83 23.43
N ALA A 260 19.97 13.35 24.68
CA ALA A 260 19.22 12.12 25.02
C ALA A 260 17.70 12.22 24.80
N ASN A 261 17.15 13.43 24.80
CA ASN A 261 15.73 13.69 24.72
C ASN A 261 15.29 14.24 23.36
N ASP A 262 16.17 14.90 22.63
CA ASP A 262 15.85 15.65 21.42
C ASP A 262 16.49 15.06 20.19
N THR A 263 15.66 14.79 19.16
CA THR A 263 16.11 14.28 17.87
C THR A 263 15.53 15.13 16.74
N LEU A 264 16.38 15.53 15.82
CA LEU A 264 15.98 16.09 14.53
C LEU A 264 16.10 15.01 13.47
N ALA A 265 15.16 14.97 12.55
CA ALA A 265 15.22 14.09 11.39
C ALA A 265 14.88 14.87 10.12
N ALA A 266 15.64 14.61 9.05
CA ALA A 266 15.33 15.06 7.70
C ALA A 266 15.22 13.86 6.78
N SER A 267 14.22 13.85 5.91
CA SER A 267 13.97 12.77 4.96
C SER A 267 13.77 13.32 3.56
N VAL A 268 14.24 12.58 2.56
CA VAL A 268 14.02 12.86 1.16
C VAL A 268 13.66 11.57 0.44
N SER A 269 12.70 11.61 -0.46
CA SER A 269 12.43 10.52 -1.40
C SER A 269 12.15 11.07 -2.79
N TYR A 270 12.62 10.33 -3.79
CA TYR A 270 12.36 10.56 -5.20
C TYR A 270 11.97 9.24 -5.84
N ASN A 271 10.95 9.28 -6.68
CA ASN A 271 10.57 8.17 -7.55
C ASN A 271 10.27 8.70 -8.94
N GLY A 272 11.12 8.35 -9.88
CA GLY A 272 10.93 8.62 -11.30
C GLY A 272 10.49 7.36 -12.03
N ARG A 273 9.55 7.48 -12.96
CA ARG A 273 9.09 6.39 -13.82
C ARG A 273 8.88 6.88 -15.23
N SER A 274 9.39 6.13 -16.20
CA SER A 274 9.07 6.27 -17.61
C SER A 274 8.26 5.03 -18.05
N ASN A 275 7.24 5.25 -18.85
CA ASN A 275 6.33 4.22 -19.34
C ASN A 275 6.13 4.37 -20.85
N ASP A 276 6.50 3.33 -21.60
CA ASP A 276 6.20 3.20 -23.02
C ASP A 276 5.15 2.11 -23.20
N GLN A 277 3.98 2.48 -23.70
CA GLN A 277 2.85 1.57 -23.88
C GLN A 277 2.34 1.61 -25.29
N ARG A 278 2.04 0.43 -25.83
CA ARG A 278 1.35 0.29 -27.11
C ARG A 278 0.08 -0.52 -26.91
N SER A 279 -1.03 -0.03 -27.40
CA SER A 279 -2.29 -0.78 -27.37
C SER A 279 -2.93 -0.86 -28.75
N LEU A 280 -3.67 -1.93 -28.93
CA LEU A 280 -4.51 -2.17 -30.09
C LEU A 280 -5.90 -2.53 -29.59
N ASP A 281 -6.88 -1.70 -29.93
CA ASP A 281 -8.26 -1.84 -29.50
C ASP A 281 -9.14 -2.04 -30.73
N ARG A 282 -9.88 -3.15 -30.79
CA ARG A 282 -10.90 -3.41 -31.82
C ARG A 282 -12.28 -3.19 -31.25
N TYR A 283 -13.09 -2.41 -31.93
CA TYR A 283 -14.47 -2.09 -31.58
C TYR A 283 -15.41 -2.60 -32.65
N ILE A 284 -16.49 -3.25 -32.24
CA ILE A 284 -17.60 -3.65 -33.08
C ILE A 284 -18.90 -3.20 -32.41
N ASN A 285 -19.68 -2.38 -33.07
CA ASN A 285 -20.93 -1.83 -32.56
C ASN A 285 -22.07 -2.16 -33.50
N GLY A 286 -23.17 -2.65 -32.92
CA GLY A 286 -24.39 -2.95 -33.63
C GLY A 286 -25.53 -1.99 -33.25
N ASP A 287 -26.53 -1.91 -34.10
CA ASP A 287 -27.83 -1.34 -33.78
C ASP A 287 -28.77 -2.41 -33.18
N SER A 288 -29.97 -2.00 -32.76
CA SER A 288 -30.99 -2.88 -32.19
C SER A 288 -31.59 -3.87 -33.22
N ALA A 289 -31.38 -3.64 -34.53
CA ALA A 289 -31.79 -4.54 -35.63
C ALA A 289 -30.68 -5.54 -35.98
N GLY A 290 -29.48 -5.46 -35.35
CA GLY A 290 -28.36 -6.37 -35.61
C GLY A 290 -27.43 -5.91 -36.75
N ASN A 291 -27.61 -4.71 -37.31
CA ASN A 291 -26.69 -4.18 -38.32
C ASN A 291 -25.45 -3.64 -37.64
N THR A 292 -24.25 -3.81 -38.25
CA THR A 292 -23.01 -3.20 -37.76
C THR A 292 -22.99 -1.74 -38.13
N ILE A 293 -22.96 -0.87 -37.13
CA ILE A 293 -22.91 0.60 -37.24
C ILE A 293 -21.52 1.17 -36.96
N GLY A 294 -20.58 0.32 -36.53
CA GLY A 294 -19.18 0.68 -36.33
C GLY A 294 -18.31 -0.57 -36.26
N ASP A 295 -17.25 -0.65 -37.06
CA ASP A 295 -16.16 -1.64 -36.97
C ASP A 295 -14.85 -0.95 -37.27
N TYR A 296 -13.98 -0.85 -36.28
CA TYR A 296 -12.69 -0.17 -36.44
C TYR A 296 -11.64 -0.67 -35.45
N VAL A 297 -10.41 -0.40 -35.79
CA VAL A 297 -9.25 -0.68 -34.95
C VAL A 297 -8.56 0.66 -34.59
N ARG A 298 -8.33 0.86 -33.30
CA ARG A 298 -7.55 1.97 -32.77
C ARG A 298 -6.20 1.48 -32.30
N SER A 299 -5.13 2.05 -32.83
CA SER A 299 -3.79 1.89 -32.29
C SER A 299 -3.42 3.09 -31.45
N THR A 300 -2.84 2.85 -30.29
CA THR A 300 -2.36 3.90 -29.39
C THR A 300 -0.91 3.66 -29.03
N VAL A 301 -0.09 4.69 -29.18
CA VAL A 301 1.28 4.74 -28.66
C VAL A 301 1.29 5.80 -27.57
N ARG A 302 1.59 5.39 -26.34
CA ARG A 302 1.61 6.28 -25.18
C ARG A 302 2.99 6.26 -24.54
N ASN A 303 3.57 7.45 -24.39
CA ASN A 303 4.77 7.70 -23.61
C ASN A 303 4.37 8.51 -22.38
N GLY A 304 4.85 8.10 -21.22
CA GLY A 304 4.50 8.78 -19.98
C GLY A 304 5.68 8.85 -19.02
N ASP A 305 5.82 9.99 -18.37
CA ASP A 305 6.79 10.23 -17.33
C ASP A 305 6.08 10.61 -16.03
N SER A 306 6.51 9.99 -14.93
CA SER A 306 6.03 10.31 -13.59
C SER A 306 7.21 10.68 -12.71
N ARG A 307 7.12 11.82 -12.01
CA ARG A 307 8.13 12.30 -11.07
C ARG A 307 7.47 12.61 -9.75
N ASN A 308 7.86 11.84 -8.73
CA ASN A 308 7.34 11.96 -7.39
C ASN A 308 8.50 12.30 -6.46
N TYR A 309 8.35 13.32 -5.63
CA TYR A 309 9.31 13.66 -4.61
C TYR A 309 8.62 14.08 -3.32
N SER A 310 9.26 13.72 -2.22
CA SER A 310 8.82 14.12 -0.89
C SER A 310 10.06 14.48 -0.07
N TRP A 311 9.93 15.49 0.75
CA TRP A 311 10.88 15.81 1.79
C TRP A 311 10.14 16.12 3.08
N GLY A 312 10.77 15.79 4.19
CA GLY A 312 10.22 15.99 5.51
C GLY A 312 11.28 16.46 6.50
N ALA A 313 10.85 17.25 7.45
CA ALA A 313 11.63 17.61 8.62
C ALA A 313 10.81 17.30 9.87
N ARG A 314 11.44 16.69 10.85
CA ARG A 314 10.78 16.26 12.07
C ARG A 314 11.63 16.58 13.28
N TYR A 315 10.97 17.01 14.33
CA TYR A 315 11.50 17.16 15.66
C TYR A 315 10.75 16.27 16.64
N ASP A 316 11.48 15.42 17.35
CA ASP A 316 10.97 14.57 18.42
C ASP A 316 11.62 14.98 19.75
N HIS A 317 10.80 15.27 20.75
CA HIS A 317 11.22 15.56 22.12
C HIS A 317 10.62 14.53 23.07
N LYS A 318 11.43 13.99 23.97
CA LYS A 318 11.02 13.16 25.11
C LYS A 318 10.99 14.03 26.34
N GLY A 319 9.81 14.19 26.96
CA GLY A 319 9.67 14.94 28.18
C GLY A 319 10.26 14.25 29.39
N GLU A 320 10.08 14.87 30.56
CA GLU A 320 10.61 14.36 31.84
C GLU A 320 9.84 13.13 32.35
N LEU A 321 8.55 13.03 32.02
CA LEU A 321 7.74 11.88 32.43
C LEU A 321 7.95 10.70 31.46
N PRO A 322 8.08 9.46 31.97
CA PRO A 322 8.14 8.28 31.09
C PRO A 322 6.90 8.19 30.19
N GLY A 323 7.10 8.27 28.87
CA GLY A 323 6.03 8.29 27.87
C GLY A 323 5.56 9.70 27.46
N GLU A 324 6.09 10.75 28.05
CA GLU A 324 5.85 12.12 27.58
C GLU A 324 6.62 12.37 26.27
N THR A 325 5.92 12.83 25.23
CA THR A 325 6.54 13.11 23.93
C THR A 325 5.90 14.30 23.24
N LEU A 326 6.71 15.11 22.58
CA LEU A 326 6.28 16.12 21.63
C LEU A 326 6.87 15.76 20.26
N LYS A 327 6.05 15.76 19.23
CA LYS A 327 6.46 15.54 17.83
C LYS A 327 5.96 16.68 16.99
N ILE A 328 6.85 17.29 16.22
CA ILE A 328 6.51 18.30 15.21
C ILE A 328 7.01 17.79 13.87
N ASP A 329 6.16 17.80 12.87
CA ASP A 329 6.45 17.25 11.56
C ASP A 329 6.02 18.23 10.46
N LEU A 330 6.91 18.49 9.52
CA LEU A 330 6.65 19.20 8.29
C LEU A 330 6.96 18.28 7.11
N ARG A 331 6.00 18.07 6.22
CA ARG A 331 6.20 17.30 5.01
C ARG A 331 5.69 18.07 3.79
N VAL A 332 6.49 18.03 2.74
CA VAL A 332 6.10 18.52 1.41
C VAL A 332 6.26 17.37 0.45
N SER A 333 5.21 17.06 -0.27
CA SER A 333 5.24 16.04 -1.33
C SER A 333 4.63 16.59 -2.61
N SER A 334 5.17 16.16 -3.75
CA SER A 334 4.68 16.52 -5.07
C SER A 334 4.74 15.33 -5.99
N SER A 335 3.72 15.18 -6.81
CA SER A 335 3.61 14.20 -7.88
C SER A 335 3.27 14.93 -9.15
N ASN A 336 4.09 14.73 -10.20
CA ASN A 336 3.82 15.24 -11.54
C ASN A 336 3.84 14.07 -12.51
N ASN A 337 2.75 13.91 -13.29
CA ASN A 337 2.60 12.86 -14.29
C ASN A 337 2.31 13.52 -15.62
N GLU A 338 3.17 13.27 -16.60
CA GLU A 338 3.04 13.72 -17.97
C GLU A 338 2.79 12.51 -18.87
N SER A 339 1.92 12.61 -19.84
CA SER A 339 1.75 11.56 -20.85
C SER A 339 1.37 12.14 -22.21
N ASP A 340 2.05 11.66 -23.24
CA ASP A 340 1.75 11.90 -24.63
C ASP A 340 1.18 10.61 -25.23
N SER A 341 0.03 10.70 -25.88
CA SER A 341 -0.66 9.59 -26.53
C SER A 341 -0.95 9.94 -27.98
N ASP A 342 -0.44 9.16 -28.91
CA ASP A 342 -0.74 9.24 -30.33
C ASP A 342 -1.77 8.15 -30.68
N TYR A 343 -2.87 8.56 -31.29
CA TYR A 343 -3.96 7.70 -31.70
C TYR A 343 -4.02 7.60 -33.22
N ALA A 344 -4.30 6.39 -33.72
CA ALA A 344 -4.63 6.16 -35.13
C ALA A 344 -5.83 5.20 -35.22
N ASN A 345 -6.89 5.62 -35.90
CA ASN A 345 -8.11 4.87 -36.13
C ASN A 345 -8.16 4.38 -37.58
N ALA A 346 -8.41 3.07 -37.76
CA ALA A 346 -8.65 2.45 -39.05
C ALA A 346 -10.09 1.93 -39.07
N TYR A 347 -10.96 2.62 -39.81
CA TYR A 347 -12.37 2.33 -39.90
C TYR A 347 -12.65 1.35 -41.03
N THR A 348 -13.30 0.21 -40.73
CA THR A 348 -13.98 -0.64 -41.71
C THR A 348 -15.41 -0.13 -41.93
N VAL A 349 -16.09 0.19 -40.82
CA VAL A 349 -17.37 0.88 -40.78
C VAL A 349 -17.22 2.04 -39.80
N ALA A 350 -17.26 3.28 -40.28
CA ALA A 350 -17.15 4.44 -39.40
C ALA A 350 -18.48 4.66 -38.64
N PRO A 351 -18.43 4.78 -37.29
CA PRO A 351 -19.64 5.10 -36.53
C PRO A 351 -20.06 6.57 -36.79
N PRO A 352 -21.35 6.93 -36.49
CA PRO A 352 -21.85 8.31 -36.73
C PRO A 352 -21.05 9.41 -36.05
N ASN A 353 -20.41 9.11 -34.92
CA ASN A 353 -19.58 10.02 -34.13
C ASN A 353 -18.09 9.68 -34.21
N ALA A 354 -17.64 9.15 -35.36
CA ALA A 354 -16.24 8.76 -35.54
C ALA A 354 -15.29 9.91 -35.26
N PHE A 355 -14.20 9.59 -34.58
CA PHE A 355 -13.09 10.51 -34.37
C PHE A 355 -12.28 10.67 -35.67
N ASP A 356 -11.45 11.71 -35.72
CA ASP A 356 -10.45 11.83 -36.76
C ASP A 356 -9.55 10.59 -36.79
N THR A 357 -9.05 10.27 -38.01
CA THR A 357 -8.21 9.10 -38.20
C THR A 357 -6.90 9.17 -37.44
N ARG A 358 -6.45 10.38 -37.06
CA ARG A 358 -5.28 10.61 -36.23
C ARG A 358 -5.53 11.71 -35.21
N ALA A 359 -5.05 11.51 -34.01
CA ALA A 359 -5.11 12.51 -32.95
C ALA A 359 -3.93 12.36 -31.98
N ARG A 360 -3.64 13.42 -31.25
CA ARG A 360 -2.67 13.43 -30.16
C ARG A 360 -3.31 13.98 -28.90
N GLN A 361 -3.00 13.36 -27.76
CA GLN A 361 -3.39 13.88 -26.46
C GLN A 361 -2.15 14.02 -25.58
N ARG A 362 -1.92 15.23 -25.10
CA ARG A 362 -0.93 15.51 -24.05
C ARG A 362 -1.67 15.78 -22.76
N SER A 363 -1.29 15.08 -21.70
CA SER A 363 -1.91 15.26 -20.38
C SER A 363 -0.84 15.48 -19.32
N GLU A 364 -1.06 16.47 -18.47
CA GLU A 364 -0.25 16.76 -17.30
C GLU A 364 -1.15 16.75 -16.07
N THR A 365 -0.75 15.97 -15.05
CA THR A 365 -1.46 15.91 -13.76
C THR A 365 -0.47 16.22 -12.65
N GLY A 366 -0.72 17.31 -11.93
CA GLY A 366 0.07 17.74 -10.79
C GLY A 366 -0.71 17.54 -9.47
N ASN A 367 -0.02 17.10 -8.42
CA ASN A 367 -0.55 17.11 -7.05
C ASN A 367 0.55 17.52 -6.09
N ARG A 368 0.28 18.49 -5.21
CA ARG A 368 1.19 18.96 -4.17
C ARG A 368 0.49 18.99 -2.84
N ILE A 369 1.11 18.38 -1.83
CA ILE A 369 0.62 18.40 -0.44
C ILE A 369 1.70 19.01 0.45
N VAL A 370 1.32 19.99 1.24
CA VAL A 370 2.10 20.52 2.37
C VAL A 370 1.34 20.16 3.64
N ASP A 371 1.98 19.42 4.54
CA ASP A 371 1.41 18.93 5.80
C ASP A 371 2.29 19.40 6.96
N PHE A 372 1.72 20.18 7.87
CA PHE A 372 2.35 20.60 9.10
C PHE A 372 1.50 20.16 10.28
N SER A 373 2.10 19.43 11.23
CA SER A 373 1.36 18.90 12.36
C SER A 373 2.22 18.80 13.61
N GLY A 374 1.56 18.82 14.75
CA GLY A 374 2.19 18.59 16.05
C GLY A 374 1.33 17.67 16.91
N ASP A 375 1.98 16.75 17.61
CA ASP A 375 1.42 15.81 18.56
C ASP A 375 2.12 15.95 19.91
N TYR A 376 1.36 16.20 20.95
CA TYR A 376 1.84 16.17 22.33
C TYR A 376 1.13 15.06 23.09
N GLU A 377 1.89 14.14 23.63
CA GLU A 377 1.41 13.03 24.43
C GLU A 377 2.01 13.12 25.84
N ARG A 378 1.15 13.08 26.85
CA ARG A 378 1.55 13.20 28.25
C ARG A 378 0.84 12.17 29.13
N PRO A 379 1.59 11.43 29.94
CA PRO A 379 1.01 10.62 31.02
C PRO A 379 0.33 11.52 32.05
N LEU A 380 -0.88 11.15 32.43
CA LEU A 380 -1.67 11.77 33.51
C LEU A 380 -2.04 10.71 34.54
N ALA A 381 -2.59 11.12 35.69
CA ALA A 381 -3.07 10.18 36.67
C ALA A 381 -4.08 9.19 36.06
N GLY A 382 -3.71 7.91 36.04
CA GLY A 382 -4.55 6.81 35.51
C GLY A 382 -4.59 6.66 33.98
N GLY A 383 -3.85 7.46 33.21
CA GLY A 383 -3.91 7.35 31.75
C GLY A 383 -2.91 8.20 30.99
N THR A 384 -3.15 8.34 29.70
CA THR A 384 -2.32 9.16 28.80
C THR A 384 -3.22 10.08 27.97
N ALA A 385 -2.97 11.38 28.02
CA ALA A 385 -3.61 12.37 27.17
C ALA A 385 -2.76 12.63 25.94
N LYS A 386 -3.41 12.76 24.79
CA LYS A 386 -2.79 13.21 23.54
C LYS A 386 -3.57 14.38 22.98
N LEU A 387 -2.88 15.45 22.64
CA LEU A 387 -3.39 16.62 21.95
C LEU A 387 -2.60 16.83 20.68
N GLY A 388 -3.25 17.28 19.64
CA GLY A 388 -2.55 17.55 18.40
C GLY A 388 -3.28 18.53 17.50
N TYR A 389 -2.54 19.06 16.56
CA TYR A 389 -3.04 19.92 15.50
C TYR A 389 -2.48 19.50 14.16
N LYS A 390 -3.19 19.89 13.10
CA LYS A 390 -2.76 19.65 11.73
C LYS A 390 -3.22 20.78 10.83
N VAL A 391 -2.35 21.23 9.95
CA VAL A 391 -2.65 22.11 8.81
C VAL A 391 -2.16 21.40 7.55
N ALA A 392 -3.05 21.17 6.61
CA ALA A 392 -2.73 20.57 5.33
C ALA A 392 -3.23 21.45 4.19
N ASP A 393 -2.37 21.66 3.19
CA ASP A 393 -2.70 22.36 1.94
C ASP A 393 -2.45 21.38 0.79
N ASN A 394 -3.50 21.06 0.05
CA ASN A 394 -3.48 20.11 -1.07
C ASN A 394 -3.90 20.84 -2.35
N LYS A 395 -3.03 20.85 -3.35
CA LYS A 395 -3.28 21.45 -4.66
C LYS A 395 -3.20 20.39 -5.73
N SER A 396 -4.26 20.28 -6.54
CA SER A 396 -4.31 19.35 -7.67
C SER A 396 -4.57 20.12 -8.95
N SER A 397 -3.89 19.76 -10.02
CA SER A 397 -4.06 20.32 -11.36
C SER A 397 -4.17 19.22 -12.40
N PHE A 398 -5.03 19.42 -13.37
CA PHE A 398 -5.20 18.56 -14.54
C PHE A 398 -5.19 19.46 -15.76
N ASP A 399 -4.25 19.22 -16.67
CA ASP A 399 -4.17 19.89 -17.97
C ASP A 399 -4.13 18.84 -19.06
N THR A 400 -5.08 18.87 -19.97
CA THR A 400 -5.18 17.96 -21.11
C THR A 400 -5.37 18.78 -22.38
N LEU A 401 -4.42 18.65 -23.28
CA LEU A 401 -4.49 19.21 -24.63
C LEU A 401 -4.72 18.06 -25.62
N TYR A 402 -5.83 18.12 -26.33
CA TYR A 402 -6.16 17.20 -27.39
C TYR A 402 -6.10 17.91 -28.75
N THR A 403 -5.40 17.31 -29.71
CA THR A 403 -5.26 17.83 -31.08
C THR A 403 -5.71 16.78 -32.08
N ASP A 404 -6.55 17.20 -33.02
CA ASP A 404 -6.89 16.43 -34.20
C ASP A 404 -5.81 16.64 -35.24
N ILE A 405 -5.36 15.58 -35.90
CA ILE A 405 -4.25 15.61 -36.88
C ILE A 405 -4.81 15.31 -38.26
N ASN A 406 -4.69 16.27 -39.17
CA ASN A 406 -5.09 16.07 -40.58
C ASN A 406 -4.20 15.01 -41.23
N PRO A 407 -4.74 13.91 -41.81
CA PRO A 407 -3.94 12.81 -42.34
C PRO A 407 -3.07 13.19 -43.54
N GLY A 408 -3.51 14.19 -44.34
CA GLY A 408 -2.80 14.62 -45.55
C GLY A 408 -1.73 15.65 -45.30
N SER A 409 -2.03 16.70 -44.51
CA SER A 409 -1.09 17.80 -44.23
C SER A 409 -0.28 17.61 -42.96
N LEU A 410 -0.66 16.67 -42.07
CA LEU A 410 -0.12 16.49 -40.73
C LEU A 410 -0.26 17.74 -39.84
N ALA A 411 -1.12 18.68 -40.21
CA ALA A 411 -1.42 19.85 -39.39
C ALA A 411 -2.21 19.46 -38.16
N GLU A 412 -1.80 19.96 -37.01
CA GLU A 412 -2.48 19.75 -35.72
C GLU A 412 -3.46 20.90 -35.46
N THR A 413 -4.69 20.57 -35.10
CA THR A 413 -5.73 21.53 -34.71
C THR A 413 -6.19 21.21 -33.31
N VAL A 414 -6.16 22.19 -32.41
CA VAL A 414 -6.62 21.99 -31.02
C VAL A 414 -8.13 21.72 -31.02
N ASN A 415 -8.53 20.64 -30.36
CA ASN A 415 -9.92 20.30 -30.13
C ASN A 415 -10.34 20.84 -28.75
N PRO A 416 -11.09 21.97 -28.69
CA PRO A 416 -11.47 22.60 -27.41
C PRO A 416 -12.47 21.77 -26.62
N MET A 417 -13.22 20.89 -27.30
CA MET A 417 -14.19 20.00 -26.62
C MET A 417 -13.53 18.80 -25.93
N ARG A 418 -12.25 18.55 -26.23
CA ARG A 418 -11.46 17.44 -25.64
C ARG A 418 -10.23 17.92 -24.89
N SER A 419 -10.04 19.25 -24.82
CA SER A 419 -8.97 19.90 -24.07
C SER A 419 -9.53 20.46 -22.77
N ASN A 420 -8.86 20.21 -21.64
CA ASN A 420 -9.35 20.57 -20.33
C ASN A 420 -8.25 21.09 -19.43
N ARG A 421 -8.55 22.15 -18.68
CA ARG A 421 -7.74 22.63 -17.58
C ARG A 421 -8.56 22.80 -16.33
N PHE A 422 -8.15 22.12 -15.25
CA PHE A 422 -8.87 22.06 -13.98
C PHE A 422 -7.87 22.18 -12.82
N GLU A 423 -8.25 22.93 -11.79
CA GLU A 423 -7.47 23.14 -10.58
C GLU A 423 -8.37 22.96 -9.34
N LEU A 424 -7.82 22.34 -8.31
CA LEU A 424 -8.44 22.16 -7.01
C LEU A 424 -7.45 22.59 -5.93
N ASP A 425 -7.89 23.50 -5.06
CA ASP A 425 -7.19 23.90 -3.84
C ASP A 425 -8.03 23.45 -2.62
N GLU A 426 -7.46 22.63 -1.76
CA GLU A 426 -8.07 22.18 -0.51
C GLU A 426 -7.16 22.50 0.67
N ARG A 427 -7.68 23.27 1.62
CA ARG A 427 -7.02 23.53 2.90
C ARG A 427 -7.80 22.92 4.04
N THR A 428 -7.10 22.17 4.88
CA THR A 428 -7.65 21.54 6.08
C THR A 428 -6.93 22.02 7.32
N ILE A 429 -7.67 22.46 8.33
CA ILE A 429 -7.15 22.81 9.67
C ILE A 429 -7.88 21.94 10.67
N ALA A 430 -7.14 21.21 11.51
CA ALA A 430 -7.72 20.31 12.48
C ALA A 430 -7.07 20.46 13.85
N LEU A 431 -7.91 20.31 14.88
CA LEU A 431 -7.50 20.14 16.27
C LEU A 431 -8.10 18.83 16.78
N TYR A 432 -7.33 18.07 17.54
CA TYR A 432 -7.80 16.81 18.09
C TYR A 432 -7.21 16.54 19.47
N GLY A 433 -7.99 15.79 20.25
CA GLY A 433 -7.57 15.29 21.54
C GLY A 433 -8.03 13.87 21.74
N SER A 434 -7.27 13.09 22.46
CA SER A 434 -7.67 11.76 22.92
C SER A 434 -7.13 11.48 24.31
N TYR A 435 -7.88 10.69 25.06
CA TYR A 435 -7.48 10.23 26.37
C TYR A 435 -7.60 8.71 26.44
N GLN A 436 -6.46 8.06 26.69
CA GLN A 436 -6.40 6.62 26.95
C GLN A 436 -6.23 6.41 28.46
N MET A 437 -7.11 5.60 29.06
CA MET A 437 -7.06 5.30 30.48
C MET A 437 -7.10 3.80 30.75
N ARG A 438 -6.51 3.39 31.83
CA ARG A 438 -6.69 2.08 32.44
C ARG A 438 -7.67 2.22 33.60
N ILE A 439 -8.92 1.79 33.38
CA ILE A 439 -9.98 1.93 34.37
C ILE A 439 -9.73 1.02 35.58
N ASN A 440 -9.29 -0.22 35.31
CA ASN A 440 -8.85 -1.19 36.31
C ASN A 440 -7.91 -2.22 35.65
N GLU A 441 -7.57 -3.31 36.36
CA GLU A 441 -6.67 -4.35 35.82
C GLU A 441 -7.19 -5.04 34.53
N ARG A 442 -8.51 -5.02 34.31
CA ARG A 442 -9.16 -5.69 33.18
C ARG A 442 -9.60 -4.73 32.09
N TRP A 443 -9.98 -3.49 32.41
CA TRP A 443 -10.57 -2.55 31.49
C TRP A 443 -9.58 -1.44 31.11
N GLY A 444 -9.38 -1.24 29.81
CA GLY A 444 -8.75 -0.07 29.22
C GLY A 444 -9.74 0.62 28.28
N ALA A 445 -9.70 1.93 28.20
CA ALA A 445 -10.51 2.73 27.28
C ALA A 445 -9.69 3.85 26.64
N LEU A 446 -10.06 4.23 25.43
CA LEU A 446 -9.55 5.41 24.73
C LEU A 446 -10.74 6.13 24.10
N ALA A 447 -10.91 7.41 24.41
CA ALA A 447 -11.87 8.29 23.76
C ALA A 447 -11.13 9.42 23.05
N GLY A 448 -11.59 9.81 21.89
CA GLY A 448 -11.00 10.89 21.10
C GLY A 448 -12.05 11.68 20.35
N LEU A 449 -11.75 12.96 20.14
CA LEU A 449 -12.54 13.87 19.32
C LEU A 449 -11.59 14.71 18.47
N ARG A 450 -11.98 14.93 17.21
CA ARG A 450 -11.32 15.85 16.28
C ARG A 450 -12.36 16.78 15.70
N ALA A 451 -12.02 18.06 15.64
CA ALA A 451 -12.72 19.08 14.88
C ALA A 451 -11.87 19.46 13.67
N GLU A 452 -12.46 19.47 12.50
CA GLU A 452 -11.75 19.68 11.24
C GLU A 452 -12.50 20.68 10.37
N TYR A 453 -11.88 21.83 10.10
CA TYR A 453 -12.34 22.83 9.15
C TYR A 453 -11.71 22.58 7.79
N THR A 454 -12.51 22.58 6.74
CA THR A 454 -12.08 22.42 5.35
C THR A 454 -12.55 23.59 4.54
N ASP A 455 -11.63 24.13 3.73
CA ASP A 455 -11.89 25.12 2.69
C ASP A 455 -11.47 24.52 1.34
N LEU A 456 -12.43 24.44 0.41
CA LEU A 456 -12.30 23.78 -0.88
C LEU A 456 -12.64 24.76 -2.00
N ASN A 457 -11.71 24.95 -2.93
CA ASN A 457 -11.88 25.82 -4.09
C ASN A 457 -11.64 25.02 -5.37
N VAL A 458 -12.63 25.00 -6.23
CA VAL A 458 -12.64 24.29 -7.52
C VAL A 458 -12.65 25.31 -8.64
N ARG A 459 -11.72 25.20 -9.59
CA ARG A 459 -11.67 26.04 -10.80
C ARG A 459 -11.57 25.17 -12.04
N GLN A 460 -12.65 25.12 -12.80
CA GLN A 460 -12.65 24.51 -14.14
C GLN A 460 -12.40 25.63 -15.16
N ILE A 461 -11.14 25.81 -15.55
CA ILE A 461 -10.66 26.98 -16.33
C ILE A 461 -11.22 26.98 -17.74
N THR A 462 -11.26 25.84 -18.41
CA THR A 462 -11.74 25.71 -19.80
C THR A 462 -13.20 26.11 -19.94
N GLY A 463 -14.07 25.76 -18.98
CA GLY A 463 -15.50 26.11 -19.00
C GLY A 463 -15.85 27.33 -18.17
N GLY A 464 -14.89 27.97 -17.48
CA GLY A 464 -15.13 29.15 -16.67
C GLY A 464 -16.01 28.87 -15.43
N ILE A 465 -15.96 27.64 -14.86
CA ILE A 465 -16.74 27.25 -13.70
C ILE A 465 -15.86 27.37 -12.45
N GLU A 466 -16.32 28.17 -11.48
CA GLU A 466 -15.69 28.25 -10.17
C GLU A 466 -16.70 27.87 -9.09
N ALA A 467 -16.27 27.12 -8.10
CA ALA A 467 -17.06 26.74 -6.95
C ALA A 467 -16.19 26.71 -5.69
N SER A 468 -16.73 27.19 -4.59
CA SER A 468 -16.09 27.10 -3.28
C SER A 468 -17.03 26.48 -2.27
N ASN A 469 -16.47 25.74 -1.32
CA ASN A 469 -17.23 25.14 -0.23
C ASN A 469 -16.37 25.13 1.04
N ASN A 470 -16.99 25.45 2.18
CA ASN A 470 -16.34 25.33 3.47
C ASN A 470 -17.27 24.66 4.49
N TYR A 471 -16.68 23.86 5.36
CA TYR A 471 -17.43 23.11 6.36
C TYR A 471 -16.58 22.66 7.52
N VAL A 472 -17.24 22.38 8.65
CA VAL A 472 -16.63 21.80 9.85
C VAL A 472 -17.18 20.40 10.07
N ASN A 473 -16.28 19.45 10.38
CA ASN A 473 -16.65 18.09 10.75
C ASN A 473 -16.14 17.75 12.15
N TYR A 474 -16.95 16.99 12.88
CA TYR A 474 -16.59 16.41 14.17
C TYR A 474 -16.43 14.91 14.01
N ILE A 475 -15.32 14.38 14.45
CA ILE A 475 -14.90 12.99 14.23
C ILE A 475 -14.64 12.34 15.61
N PRO A 476 -15.70 11.85 16.28
CA PRO A 476 -15.57 11.11 17.53
C PRO A 476 -15.06 9.70 17.31
N SER A 477 -14.32 9.17 18.29
CA SER A 477 -13.88 7.78 18.33
C SER A 477 -13.85 7.26 19.77
N LEU A 478 -14.19 5.97 19.94
CA LEU A 478 -14.19 5.28 21.22
C LEU A 478 -13.64 3.88 21.04
N PHE A 479 -12.70 3.50 21.89
CA PHE A 479 -12.13 2.16 21.96
C PHE A 479 -12.18 1.66 23.40
N ALA A 480 -12.47 0.39 23.59
CA ALA A 480 -12.39 -0.25 24.89
C ALA A 480 -11.76 -1.64 24.74
N THR A 481 -10.99 -2.02 25.74
CA THR A 481 -10.40 -3.36 25.84
C THR A 481 -10.78 -3.97 27.16
N TYR A 482 -11.12 -5.26 27.14
CA TYR A 482 -11.40 -6.04 28.34
C TYR A 482 -10.51 -7.28 28.35
N LYS A 483 -9.64 -7.37 29.34
CA LYS A 483 -8.79 -8.53 29.60
C LYS A 483 -9.63 -9.67 30.19
N VAL A 484 -9.92 -10.66 29.36
CA VAL A 484 -10.66 -11.86 29.79
C VAL A 484 -9.78 -12.78 30.63
N SER A 485 -8.54 -13.00 30.13
CA SER A 485 -7.47 -13.76 30.79
C SER A 485 -6.13 -13.16 30.44
N ASP A 486 -5.02 -13.75 30.90
CA ASP A 486 -3.67 -13.29 30.51
C ASP A 486 -3.38 -13.48 29.03
N GLU A 487 -4.06 -14.40 28.37
CA GLU A 487 -3.89 -14.69 26.95
C GLU A 487 -5.07 -14.26 26.08
N SER A 488 -6.11 -13.63 26.66
CA SER A 488 -7.35 -13.34 25.93
C SER A 488 -7.87 -11.94 26.22
N ASN A 489 -8.22 -11.21 25.17
CA ASN A 489 -8.77 -9.86 25.23
C ASN A 489 -10.00 -9.71 24.36
N LEU A 490 -10.98 -8.96 24.83
CA LEU A 490 -12.06 -8.40 24.02
C LEU A 490 -11.73 -6.95 23.69
N ARG A 491 -12.00 -6.55 22.44
CA ARG A 491 -11.87 -5.18 21.97
C ARG A 491 -13.19 -4.68 21.41
N PHE A 492 -13.54 -3.45 21.73
CA PHE A 492 -14.69 -2.73 21.20
C PHE A 492 -14.19 -1.47 20.56
N SER A 493 -14.72 -1.10 19.40
CA SER A 493 -14.40 0.18 18.79
C SER A 493 -15.60 0.78 18.06
N TYR A 494 -15.71 2.09 18.18
CA TYR A 494 -16.57 2.95 17.38
C TYR A 494 -15.75 4.09 16.83
N ALA A 495 -15.93 4.40 15.54
CA ALA A 495 -15.36 5.59 14.93
C ALA A 495 -16.31 6.14 13.87
N HIS A 496 -16.54 7.45 13.93
CA HIS A 496 -17.16 8.23 12.87
C HIS A 496 -16.07 8.82 11.97
N ARG A 497 -16.28 8.81 10.66
CA ARG A 497 -15.30 9.28 9.67
C ARG A 497 -15.98 9.89 8.46
N ILE A 498 -15.23 10.71 7.71
CA ILE A 498 -15.67 11.25 6.44
C ILE A 498 -14.66 10.91 5.33
N ARG A 499 -15.16 10.78 4.11
CA ARG A 499 -14.35 10.69 2.89
C ARG A 499 -14.76 11.80 1.93
N ARG A 500 -13.83 12.70 1.65
CA ARG A 500 -14.04 13.76 0.65
C ARG A 500 -13.93 13.19 -0.77
N PRO A 501 -14.66 13.77 -1.74
CA PRO A 501 -14.40 13.52 -3.16
C PRO A 501 -12.97 13.94 -3.50
N ASN A 502 -12.31 13.19 -4.37
CA ASN A 502 -11.00 13.59 -4.91
C ASN A 502 -11.18 14.59 -6.07
N ALA A 503 -10.07 15.19 -6.52
CA ALA A 503 -10.10 16.19 -7.58
C ALA A 503 -10.71 15.66 -8.89
N GLY A 504 -10.44 14.41 -9.26
CA GLY A 504 -11.04 13.77 -10.43
C GLY A 504 -12.55 13.53 -10.29
N ASP A 505 -13.02 13.21 -9.06
CA ASP A 505 -14.46 13.06 -8.80
C ASP A 505 -15.23 14.37 -8.94
N LEU A 506 -14.55 15.51 -8.73
CA LEU A 506 -15.16 16.85 -8.77
C LEU A 506 -15.05 17.56 -10.13
N ASN A 507 -14.16 17.12 -11.03
CA ASN A 507 -13.94 17.75 -12.32
C ASN A 507 -15.11 17.50 -13.28
N PRO A 508 -15.97 18.50 -13.57
CA PRO A 508 -17.17 18.30 -14.38
C PRO A 508 -16.89 18.15 -15.88
N TYR A 509 -15.64 18.29 -16.28
CA TYR A 509 -15.25 18.17 -17.67
C TYR A 509 -15.38 16.75 -18.20
N VAL A 510 -15.92 16.63 -19.44
CA VAL A 510 -16.10 15.33 -20.10
C VAL A 510 -14.78 14.89 -20.74
N VAL A 511 -14.17 13.86 -20.19
CA VAL A 511 -12.93 13.25 -20.71
C VAL A 511 -13.30 12.09 -21.63
N TYR A 512 -12.89 12.17 -22.89
CA TYR A 512 -13.09 11.11 -23.88
C TYR A 512 -12.01 10.05 -23.73
N ARG A 513 -12.43 8.81 -23.46
CA ARG A 513 -11.55 7.63 -23.49
C ARG A 513 -11.48 7.04 -24.89
N ASP A 514 -12.62 7.01 -25.55
CA ASP A 514 -12.83 6.63 -26.93
C ASP A 514 -14.15 7.24 -27.44
N GLU A 515 -14.59 6.89 -28.65
CA GLU A 515 -15.79 7.41 -29.29
C GLU A 515 -17.07 7.06 -28.54
N PHE A 516 -17.07 6.00 -27.75
CA PHE A 516 -18.26 5.45 -27.07
C PHE A 516 -18.21 5.57 -25.56
N ASN A 517 -17.03 5.91 -25.00
CA ASN A 517 -16.83 5.95 -23.57
C ASN A 517 -16.26 7.30 -23.14
N VAL A 518 -17.04 8.01 -22.36
CA VAL A 518 -16.63 9.28 -21.76
C VAL A 518 -16.74 9.21 -20.24
N SER A 519 -15.99 10.03 -19.56
CA SER A 519 -16.07 10.16 -18.11
C SER A 519 -16.09 11.61 -17.67
N SER A 520 -16.79 11.91 -16.58
CA SER A 520 -16.87 13.24 -15.99
C SER A 520 -17.01 13.11 -14.48
N GLY A 521 -16.41 14.01 -13.72
CA GLY A 521 -16.70 14.14 -12.30
C GLY A 521 -18.00 14.92 -12.07
N ASN A 522 -18.34 15.08 -10.79
CA ASN A 522 -19.54 15.79 -10.34
C ASN A 522 -19.16 16.79 -9.23
N PRO A 523 -19.16 18.10 -9.49
CA PRO A 523 -18.79 19.12 -8.50
C PRO A 523 -19.79 19.26 -7.35
N LYS A 524 -20.98 18.62 -7.43
CA LYS A 524 -22.00 18.65 -6.39
C LYS A 524 -21.85 17.52 -5.36
N LEU A 525 -20.80 16.71 -5.44
CA LEU A 525 -20.58 15.61 -4.51
C LEU A 525 -20.39 16.12 -3.08
N LYS A 526 -21.05 15.43 -2.16
CA LYS A 526 -20.88 15.57 -0.72
C LYS A 526 -19.86 14.55 -0.21
N PRO A 527 -19.17 14.82 0.89
CA PRO A 527 -18.36 13.82 1.56
C PRO A 527 -19.20 12.61 2.01
N THR A 528 -18.69 11.40 1.77
CA THR A 528 -19.23 10.17 2.38
C THR A 528 -18.97 10.20 3.88
N GLN A 529 -19.97 9.88 4.70
CA GLN A 529 -19.83 9.70 6.14
C GLN A 529 -19.92 8.22 6.48
N THR A 530 -19.06 7.74 7.37
CA THR A 530 -19.00 6.33 7.76
C THR A 530 -19.03 6.19 9.28
N ASP A 531 -20.02 5.46 9.79
CA ASP A 531 -20.05 4.95 11.16
C ASP A 531 -19.61 3.50 11.18
N SER A 532 -18.60 3.17 11.99
CA SER A 532 -18.00 1.85 12.07
C SER A 532 -18.02 1.34 13.52
N PHE A 533 -18.61 0.17 13.74
CA PHE A 533 -18.65 -0.55 15.00
C PHE A 533 -17.93 -1.88 14.86
N GLU A 534 -17.07 -2.21 15.81
CA GLU A 534 -16.37 -3.49 15.81
C GLU A 534 -16.32 -4.10 17.23
N ILE A 535 -16.43 -5.42 17.30
CA ILE A 535 -16.12 -6.23 18.48
C ILE A 535 -15.14 -7.31 18.07
N GLY A 536 -14.04 -7.45 18.79
CA GLY A 536 -12.98 -8.43 18.52
C GLY A 536 -12.65 -9.25 19.76
N TYR A 537 -12.39 -10.52 19.55
CA TYR A 537 -11.83 -11.42 20.55
C TYR A 537 -10.46 -11.89 20.07
N GLU A 538 -9.43 -11.64 20.87
CA GLU A 538 -8.05 -12.02 20.62
C GLU A 538 -7.62 -13.01 21.68
N THR A 539 -7.01 -14.12 21.27
CA THR A 539 -6.58 -15.17 22.19
C THR A 539 -5.43 -15.98 21.62
N ARG A 540 -4.74 -16.71 22.45
CA ARG A 540 -3.78 -17.71 22.05
C ARG A 540 -4.41 -19.10 22.13
N LEU A 541 -4.66 -19.71 20.95
CA LEU A 541 -5.31 -21.02 20.85
C LEU A 541 -4.31 -22.04 20.31
N PHE A 542 -4.05 -23.12 21.07
CA PHE A 542 -3.05 -24.16 20.69
C PHE A 542 -1.65 -23.59 20.38
N GLY A 543 -1.23 -22.54 21.08
CA GLY A 543 0.05 -21.86 20.83
C GLY A 543 0.04 -20.90 19.62
N LEU A 544 -1.09 -20.79 18.89
CA LEU A 544 -1.28 -19.88 17.77
C LEU A 544 -2.01 -18.62 18.20
N GLU A 545 -1.52 -17.47 17.78
CA GLU A 545 -2.23 -16.20 17.95
C GLU A 545 -3.46 -16.21 17.05
N SER A 546 -4.62 -16.03 17.66
CA SER A 546 -5.91 -16.15 17.00
C SER A 546 -6.78 -14.94 17.30
N SER A 547 -7.45 -14.40 16.31
CA SER A 547 -8.43 -13.34 16.49
C SER A 547 -9.69 -13.60 15.70
N LEU A 548 -10.82 -13.21 16.28
CA LEU A 548 -12.13 -13.19 15.63
C LEU A 548 -12.73 -11.80 15.86
N ARG A 549 -13.20 -11.15 14.79
CA ARG A 549 -13.80 -9.81 14.84
C ARG A 549 -15.11 -9.81 14.08
N ALA A 550 -16.15 -9.24 14.67
CA ALA A 550 -17.38 -8.88 13.99
C ALA A 550 -17.41 -7.37 13.80
N TYR A 551 -17.90 -6.91 12.65
CA TYR A 551 -17.99 -5.49 12.36
C TYR A 551 -19.29 -5.15 11.64
N HIS A 552 -19.74 -3.92 11.85
CA HIS A 552 -20.83 -3.29 11.13
C HIS A 552 -20.42 -1.87 10.72
N ARG A 553 -20.59 -1.54 9.44
CA ARG A 553 -20.33 -0.23 8.87
C ARG A 553 -21.56 0.28 8.16
N ARG A 554 -21.85 1.55 8.35
CA ARG A 554 -22.89 2.27 7.65
C ARG A 554 -22.28 3.50 6.98
N ASP A 555 -22.40 3.58 5.67
CA ASP A 555 -22.03 4.75 4.89
C ASP A 555 -23.28 5.52 4.51
N THR A 556 -23.25 6.84 4.67
CA THR A 556 -24.21 7.80 4.17
C THR A 556 -23.56 8.66 3.09
N ASP A 557 -24.30 9.09 2.09
CA ASP A 557 -23.79 9.85 0.94
C ASP A 557 -22.59 9.14 0.25
N ALA A 558 -22.63 7.82 0.13
CA ALA A 558 -21.55 7.05 -0.45
C ALA A 558 -21.30 7.47 -1.91
N ILE A 559 -20.06 7.87 -2.23
CA ILE A 559 -19.67 8.21 -3.60
C ILE A 559 -19.53 6.92 -4.40
N VAL A 560 -20.35 6.77 -5.44
CA VAL A 560 -20.45 5.59 -6.29
C VAL A 560 -20.30 5.93 -7.77
N ASP A 561 -19.85 4.95 -8.58
CA ASP A 561 -19.89 5.07 -10.03
C ASP A 561 -21.33 5.01 -10.52
N TYR A 562 -21.65 5.96 -11.40
CA TYR A 562 -22.92 6.03 -12.08
C TYR A 562 -22.68 6.10 -13.58
N ARG A 563 -23.37 5.23 -14.35
CA ARG A 563 -23.21 5.14 -15.78
C ARG A 563 -24.55 5.27 -16.48
N TYR A 564 -24.58 6.12 -17.49
CA TYR A 564 -25.74 6.30 -18.35
C TYR A 564 -25.34 6.76 -19.74
N PHE A 565 -26.24 6.55 -20.71
CA PHE A 565 -25.99 7.00 -22.07
C PHE A 565 -26.40 8.46 -22.24
N ILE A 566 -25.47 9.30 -22.74
CA ILE A 566 -25.71 10.72 -23.06
C ILE A 566 -26.13 10.92 -24.52
N SER A 567 -25.95 9.92 -25.35
CA SER A 567 -26.47 9.79 -26.72
C SER A 567 -26.67 8.31 -27.01
N ASP A 568 -27.13 7.98 -28.22
CA ASP A 568 -27.39 6.59 -28.62
C ASP A 568 -26.24 5.62 -28.42
N ASN A 569 -25.00 6.10 -28.50
CA ASN A 569 -23.81 5.24 -28.47
C ASN A 569 -22.81 5.62 -27.39
N VAL A 570 -22.93 6.83 -26.75
CA VAL A 570 -21.91 7.34 -25.87
C VAL A 570 -22.29 7.11 -24.41
N LEU A 571 -21.54 6.24 -23.75
CA LEU A 571 -21.70 5.94 -22.33
C LEU A 571 -20.88 6.93 -21.50
N LEU A 572 -21.54 7.71 -20.65
CA LEU A 572 -20.91 8.53 -19.63
C LEU A 572 -20.75 7.73 -18.35
N THR A 573 -19.54 7.71 -17.81
CA THR A 573 -19.26 7.27 -16.45
C THR A 573 -19.01 8.49 -15.58
N THR A 574 -19.85 8.70 -14.55
CA THR A 574 -19.71 9.81 -13.60
C THR A 574 -19.78 9.32 -12.16
N ARG A 575 -19.85 10.23 -11.21
CA ARG A 575 -19.97 9.98 -9.78
C ARG A 575 -21.27 10.58 -9.24
N GLU A 576 -21.88 9.88 -8.30
CA GLU A 576 -22.99 10.40 -7.51
C GLU A 576 -22.88 10.01 -6.04
N ASN A 577 -23.58 10.70 -5.17
CA ASN A 577 -23.81 10.25 -3.82
C ASN A 577 -24.98 9.28 -3.82
N GLY A 578 -24.71 7.99 -3.66
CA GLY A 578 -25.74 6.97 -3.45
C GLY A 578 -26.41 7.16 -2.10
N GLU A 579 -27.59 6.54 -1.92
CA GLU A 579 -28.37 6.66 -0.68
C GLU A 579 -27.71 6.07 0.57
N GLY A 580 -26.67 5.30 0.38
CA GLY A 580 -25.89 4.71 1.44
C GLY A 580 -25.52 3.25 1.18
N SER A 581 -24.62 2.75 1.99
CA SER A 581 -24.25 1.35 1.99
C SER A 581 -24.15 0.80 3.41
N HIS A 582 -24.40 -0.50 3.54
CA HIS A 582 -24.19 -1.24 4.79
C HIS A 582 -23.24 -2.39 4.51
N SER A 583 -22.30 -2.59 5.41
CA SER A 583 -21.41 -3.75 5.35
C SER A 583 -21.26 -4.37 6.73
N SER A 584 -21.63 -5.62 6.85
CA SER A 584 -21.45 -6.40 8.09
C SER A 584 -20.62 -7.62 7.78
N GLY A 585 -19.74 -8.02 8.69
CA GLY A 585 -18.90 -9.17 8.45
C GLY A 585 -18.22 -9.71 9.69
N MET A 586 -17.57 -10.86 9.50
CA MET A 586 -16.72 -11.50 10.47
C MET A 586 -15.34 -11.73 9.86
N GLU A 587 -14.32 -11.30 10.57
CA GLU A 587 -12.93 -11.53 10.20
C GLU A 587 -12.28 -12.46 11.22
N PHE A 588 -11.51 -13.41 10.73
CA PHE A 588 -10.64 -14.23 11.55
C PHE A 588 -9.20 -14.12 11.12
N SER A 589 -8.27 -14.25 12.05
CA SER A 589 -6.85 -14.45 11.74
C SER A 589 -6.25 -15.49 12.69
N VAL A 590 -5.33 -16.28 12.15
CA VAL A 590 -4.57 -17.29 12.90
C VAL A 590 -3.13 -17.23 12.42
N SER A 591 -2.17 -17.08 13.34
CA SER A 591 -0.76 -17.03 13.03
C SER A 591 0.10 -17.74 14.08
N GLY A 592 1.16 -18.39 13.64
CA GLY A 592 2.12 -19.04 14.51
C GLY A 592 2.73 -20.30 13.92
N LYS A 593 3.55 -20.98 14.72
CA LYS A 593 4.22 -22.22 14.33
C LYS A 593 3.29 -23.41 14.52
N LEU A 594 2.99 -24.12 13.42
CA LEU A 594 2.31 -25.41 13.46
C LEU A 594 3.26 -26.53 13.89
N THR A 595 4.52 -26.43 13.41
CA THR A 595 5.63 -27.30 13.80
C THR A 595 6.91 -26.44 13.92
N PRO A 596 8.02 -26.94 14.43
CA PRO A 596 9.28 -26.19 14.45
C PRO A 596 9.71 -25.65 13.07
N SER A 597 9.37 -26.36 11.99
CA SER A 597 9.73 -26.03 10.61
C SER A 597 8.59 -25.41 9.79
N LEU A 598 7.36 -25.39 10.30
CA LEU A 598 6.20 -24.92 9.53
C LEU A 598 5.49 -23.81 10.27
N THR A 599 5.41 -22.61 9.65
CA THR A 599 4.67 -21.46 10.17
C THR A 599 3.48 -21.18 9.27
N LEU A 600 2.31 -20.99 9.90
CA LEU A 600 1.06 -20.60 9.25
C LEU A 600 0.75 -19.15 9.59
N ASN A 601 0.37 -18.36 8.56
CA ASN A 601 -0.31 -17.09 8.72
C ASN A 601 -1.54 -17.11 7.81
N THR A 602 -2.72 -17.06 8.40
CA THR A 602 -3.98 -17.07 7.63
C THR A 602 -4.94 -16.04 8.18
N SER A 603 -5.69 -15.42 7.29
CA SER A 603 -6.80 -14.54 7.63
C SER A 603 -7.92 -14.69 6.63
N GLY A 604 -9.15 -14.47 7.07
CA GLY A 604 -10.33 -14.49 6.23
C GLY A 604 -11.37 -13.50 6.70
N ASN A 605 -12.15 -13.01 5.76
CA ASN A 605 -13.26 -12.07 5.98
C ASN A 605 -14.50 -12.58 5.25
N LEU A 606 -15.53 -12.90 6.01
CA LEU A 606 -16.88 -13.14 5.52
C LEU A 606 -17.67 -11.85 5.64
N ALA A 607 -18.10 -11.29 4.54
CA ALA A 607 -18.81 -10.02 4.50
C ALA A 607 -20.12 -10.14 3.75
N ARG A 608 -21.14 -9.42 4.23
CA ARG A 608 -22.36 -9.11 3.52
C ARG A 608 -22.42 -7.61 3.32
N SER A 609 -22.35 -7.18 2.07
CA SER A 609 -22.46 -5.77 1.68
C SER A 609 -23.79 -5.53 0.98
N GLN A 610 -24.41 -4.39 1.28
CA GLN A 610 -25.64 -3.94 0.67
C GLN A 610 -25.46 -2.49 0.26
N GLN A 611 -25.84 -2.17 -0.98
CA GLN A 611 -25.72 -0.84 -1.57
C GLN A 611 -26.98 -0.51 -2.33
N THR A 612 -27.51 0.71 -2.10
CA THR A 612 -28.63 1.25 -2.85
C THR A 612 -28.11 2.31 -3.80
N SER A 613 -28.44 2.16 -5.08
CA SER A 613 -28.09 3.10 -6.15
C SER A 613 -29.25 3.25 -7.12
N SER A 614 -29.29 4.37 -7.82
CA SER A 614 -30.24 4.61 -8.91
C SER A 614 -29.68 4.13 -10.24
N ASP A 615 -30.54 3.69 -11.16
CA ASP A 615 -30.18 3.52 -12.56
C ASP A 615 -30.49 4.79 -13.36
N ASP A 616 -30.11 4.80 -14.65
CA ASP A 616 -30.29 5.92 -15.57
C ASP A 616 -31.77 6.25 -15.90
N LEU A 617 -32.69 5.39 -15.49
CA LEU A 617 -34.13 5.61 -15.57
C LEU A 617 -34.72 6.15 -14.27
N GLY A 618 -33.88 6.36 -13.25
CA GLY A 618 -34.29 6.81 -11.92
C GLY A 618 -34.86 5.69 -11.03
N ASN A 619 -34.80 4.41 -11.48
CA ASN A 619 -35.23 3.30 -10.65
C ASN A 619 -34.20 3.02 -9.56
N ARG A 620 -34.67 2.93 -8.33
CA ARG A 620 -33.84 2.57 -7.20
C ARG A 620 -33.71 1.06 -7.11
N SER A 621 -32.49 0.59 -6.97
CA SER A 621 -32.20 -0.83 -6.74
C SER A 621 -31.24 -1.01 -5.59
N THR A 622 -31.57 -1.95 -4.73
CA THR A 622 -30.69 -2.39 -3.64
C THR A 622 -30.03 -3.70 -4.02
N ARG A 623 -28.69 -3.69 -4.08
CA ARG A 623 -27.90 -4.86 -4.39
C ARG A 623 -27.21 -5.39 -3.14
N THR A 624 -27.17 -6.71 -3.03
CA THR A 624 -26.51 -7.40 -1.93
C THR A 624 -25.44 -8.34 -2.48
N ALA A 625 -24.27 -8.38 -1.87
CA ALA A 625 -23.25 -9.37 -2.15
C ALA A 625 -22.75 -10.01 -0.85
N ASN A 626 -22.63 -11.34 -0.89
CA ASN A 626 -21.86 -12.08 0.09
C ASN A 626 -20.46 -12.30 -0.49
N SER A 627 -19.44 -12.04 0.32
CA SER A 627 -18.04 -12.04 -0.08
C SER A 627 -17.22 -12.87 0.90
N LEU A 628 -16.38 -13.76 0.38
CA LEU A 628 -15.32 -14.40 1.15
C LEU A 628 -13.99 -13.95 0.57
N SER A 629 -13.23 -13.20 1.36
CA SER A 629 -11.87 -12.77 1.03
C SER A 629 -10.92 -13.32 2.06
N GLY A 630 -9.68 -13.57 1.70
CA GLY A 630 -8.71 -14.08 2.67
C GLY A 630 -7.36 -14.36 2.07
N ARG A 631 -6.49 -14.80 2.94
CA ARG A 631 -5.12 -15.18 2.62
C ARG A 631 -4.68 -16.34 3.49
N ALA A 632 -3.88 -17.22 2.91
CA ALA A 632 -3.14 -18.23 3.65
C ALA A 632 -1.68 -18.22 3.20
N ARG A 633 -0.75 -18.11 4.13
CA ARG A 633 0.68 -18.22 3.90
C ARG A 633 1.24 -19.35 4.73
N LEU A 634 1.99 -20.21 4.09
CA LEU A 634 2.75 -21.29 4.70
C LEU A 634 4.23 -21.05 4.45
N ASN A 635 5.01 -20.92 5.51
CA ASN A 635 6.46 -20.85 5.45
C ASN A 635 7.00 -22.18 5.95
N TYR A 636 7.71 -22.91 5.11
CA TYR A 636 8.30 -24.20 5.41
C TYR A 636 9.82 -24.13 5.36
N GLN A 637 10.45 -24.28 6.52
CA GLN A 637 11.90 -24.40 6.65
C GLN A 637 12.27 -25.85 6.32
N ILE A 638 12.71 -26.10 5.08
CA ILE A 638 13.05 -27.44 4.60
C ILE A 638 14.28 -27.97 5.37
N ASN A 639 15.30 -27.10 5.50
CA ASN A 639 16.50 -27.31 6.30
C ASN A 639 17.12 -25.95 6.67
N ALA A 640 18.30 -25.91 7.26
CA ALA A 640 18.96 -24.67 7.69
C ALA A 640 19.14 -23.65 6.56
N ASP A 641 19.36 -24.09 5.33
CA ASP A 641 19.67 -23.23 4.19
C ASP A 641 18.50 -23.01 3.24
N ASN A 642 17.43 -23.82 3.30
CA ASN A 642 16.34 -23.79 2.34
C ASN A 642 15.01 -23.49 3.00
N GLN A 643 14.34 -22.46 2.50
CA GLN A 643 13.01 -22.04 2.94
C GLN A 643 12.06 -21.95 1.73
N LEU A 644 10.89 -22.55 1.87
CA LEU A 644 9.81 -22.48 0.90
C LEU A 644 8.64 -21.69 1.49
N GLN A 645 8.06 -20.80 0.71
CA GLN A 645 6.85 -20.07 1.05
C GLN A 645 5.78 -20.31 -0.02
N LEU A 646 4.57 -20.61 0.42
CA LEU A 646 3.35 -20.61 -0.38
C LEU A 646 2.43 -19.51 0.12
N ALA A 647 1.89 -18.70 -0.78
CA ALA A 647 0.96 -17.62 -0.45
C ALA A 647 -0.27 -17.69 -1.37
N LEU A 648 -1.40 -18.09 -0.80
CA LEU A 648 -2.71 -18.04 -1.45
C LEU A 648 -3.39 -16.72 -1.09
N GLN A 649 -3.90 -16.01 -2.08
CA GLN A 649 -4.72 -14.82 -1.92
C GLN A 649 -6.07 -15.05 -2.59
N MET A 650 -7.14 -14.71 -1.87
CA MET A 650 -8.52 -14.81 -2.32
C MET A 650 -9.20 -13.46 -2.15
N GLN A 651 -9.67 -12.88 -3.23
CA GLN A 651 -10.49 -11.68 -3.24
C GLN A 651 -11.92 -12.07 -3.58
N GLY A 652 -12.84 -11.78 -2.69
CA GLY A 652 -14.24 -12.11 -2.88
C GLY A 652 -14.96 -11.11 -3.78
N LYS A 653 -16.24 -11.37 -4.02
CA LYS A 653 -17.14 -10.52 -4.79
C LYS A 653 -17.31 -9.16 -4.11
N THR A 654 -17.15 -8.05 -4.86
CA THR A 654 -17.37 -6.68 -4.38
C THR A 654 -18.46 -5.99 -5.18
N LEU A 655 -19.31 -5.18 -4.50
CA LEU A 655 -20.34 -4.39 -5.18
C LEU A 655 -19.72 -3.16 -5.84
N SER A 656 -20.30 -2.74 -6.94
CA SER A 656 -20.13 -1.45 -7.58
C SER A 656 -21.52 -0.82 -7.79
N GLY A 657 -21.60 0.47 -8.09
CA GLY A 657 -22.88 1.21 -8.16
C GLY A 657 -23.99 0.46 -8.90
N GLN A 658 -23.73 -0.02 -10.10
CA GLN A 658 -24.72 -0.69 -10.96
C GLN A 658 -24.43 -2.20 -11.21
N GLY A 659 -23.48 -2.79 -10.44
CA GLY A 659 -23.05 -4.16 -10.64
C GLY A 659 -22.14 -4.71 -9.56
N TYR A 660 -21.18 -5.53 -9.99
CA TYR A 660 -20.21 -6.14 -9.08
C TYR A 660 -18.91 -6.51 -9.82
N ARG A 661 -17.83 -6.64 -9.06
CA ARG A 661 -16.59 -7.29 -9.49
C ARG A 661 -16.59 -8.73 -9.02
N SER A 662 -16.24 -9.64 -9.93
CA SER A 662 -16.15 -11.08 -9.66
C SER A 662 -14.96 -11.43 -8.75
N PRO A 663 -15.01 -12.57 -8.05
CA PRO A 663 -13.89 -13.06 -7.25
C PRO A 663 -12.63 -13.29 -8.07
N ASN A 664 -11.46 -13.09 -7.45
CA ASN A 664 -10.14 -13.36 -8.02
C ASN A 664 -9.25 -14.07 -6.99
N ASN A 665 -8.54 -15.13 -7.42
CA ASN A 665 -7.67 -15.92 -6.56
C ASN A 665 -6.30 -16.07 -7.21
N THR A 666 -5.23 -15.92 -6.44
CA THR A 666 -3.86 -16.11 -6.90
C THR A 666 -3.04 -16.95 -5.93
N LEU A 667 -2.15 -17.78 -6.47
CA LEU A 667 -1.16 -18.52 -5.68
C LEU A 667 0.25 -18.08 -6.07
N ASN A 668 1.05 -17.69 -5.08
CA ASN A 668 2.45 -17.35 -5.25
C ASN A 668 3.34 -18.37 -4.53
N LEU A 669 4.52 -18.63 -5.08
CA LEU A 669 5.54 -19.52 -4.54
C LEU A 669 6.86 -18.77 -4.47
N SER A 670 7.55 -18.86 -3.32
CA SER A 670 8.89 -18.31 -3.14
C SER A 670 9.83 -19.37 -2.55
N LEU A 671 11.02 -19.45 -3.08
CA LEU A 671 12.09 -20.32 -2.58
C LEU A 671 13.31 -19.46 -2.29
N ARG A 672 13.88 -19.63 -1.09
CA ARG A 672 15.18 -19.03 -0.71
C ARG A 672 16.17 -20.14 -0.40
N HIS A 673 17.37 -20.02 -0.95
CA HIS A 673 18.53 -20.83 -0.63
C HIS A 673 19.65 -19.94 -0.11
N THR A 674 20.11 -20.17 1.12
CA THR A 674 21.23 -19.47 1.74
C THR A 674 22.54 -20.15 1.32
N VAL A 675 23.30 -19.50 0.44
CA VAL A 675 24.57 -20.01 -0.08
C VAL A 675 25.70 -19.79 0.93
N THR A 676 25.71 -18.58 1.52
CA THR A 676 26.61 -18.20 2.64
C THR A 676 25.80 -17.33 3.62
N PRO A 677 26.29 -17.06 4.83
CA PRO A 677 25.60 -16.15 5.76
C PRO A 677 25.30 -14.76 5.17
N GLN A 678 26.03 -14.34 4.12
CA GLN A 678 25.87 -13.07 3.44
C GLN A 678 25.09 -13.17 2.12
N LEU A 679 25.10 -14.33 1.45
CA LEU A 679 24.56 -14.52 0.10
C LEU A 679 23.38 -15.49 0.11
N SER A 680 22.25 -15.04 -0.43
CA SER A 680 21.08 -15.89 -0.68
C SER A 680 20.65 -15.83 -2.14
N LEU A 681 20.22 -16.97 -2.65
CA LEU A 681 19.47 -17.11 -3.91
C LEU A 681 17.98 -17.07 -3.59
N VAL A 682 17.21 -16.33 -4.38
CA VAL A 682 15.76 -16.22 -4.22
C VAL A 682 15.09 -16.49 -5.57
N MET A 683 14.10 -17.36 -5.57
CA MET A 683 13.22 -17.57 -6.72
C MET A 683 11.78 -17.25 -6.31
N ASN A 684 11.10 -16.43 -7.10
CA ASN A 684 9.70 -16.06 -6.90
C ASN A 684 8.89 -16.43 -8.14
N VAL A 685 7.78 -17.12 -7.94
CA VAL A 685 6.77 -17.39 -8.97
C VAL A 685 5.46 -16.76 -8.52
N THR A 686 5.03 -15.71 -9.20
CA THR A 686 3.74 -15.07 -8.93
C THR A 686 2.68 -15.64 -9.86
N ASP A 687 1.46 -15.76 -9.33
CA ASP A 687 0.30 -16.29 -10.05
C ASP A 687 0.60 -17.63 -10.76
N VAL A 688 0.99 -18.64 -9.96
CA VAL A 688 1.40 -19.99 -10.43
C VAL A 688 0.42 -20.59 -11.46
N PHE A 689 -0.87 -20.31 -11.30
CA PHE A 689 -1.93 -20.85 -12.15
C PHE A 689 -2.37 -19.92 -13.28
N SER A 690 -1.78 -18.73 -13.42
CA SER A 690 -2.21 -17.68 -14.37
C SER A 690 -3.70 -17.37 -14.24
N SER A 691 -4.18 -17.29 -13.01
CA SER A 691 -5.59 -17.12 -12.65
C SER A 691 -6.01 -15.68 -12.47
N ASN A 692 -5.04 -14.74 -12.46
CA ASN A 692 -5.28 -13.33 -12.21
C ASN A 692 -6.07 -12.68 -13.35
N LYS A 693 -7.36 -12.48 -13.11
CA LYS A 693 -8.25 -11.74 -14.00
C LYS A 693 -9.14 -10.81 -13.20
N MET A 694 -9.41 -9.65 -13.75
CA MET A 694 -10.39 -8.72 -13.24
C MET A 694 -11.64 -8.78 -14.13
N GLU A 695 -12.78 -9.10 -13.54
CA GLU A 695 -14.05 -9.16 -14.23
C GLU A 695 -15.07 -8.30 -13.51
N THR A 696 -15.67 -7.37 -14.25
CA THR A 696 -16.73 -6.48 -13.74
C THR A 696 -18.00 -6.77 -14.54
N VAL A 697 -19.09 -6.95 -13.82
CA VAL A 697 -20.43 -7.17 -14.41
C VAL A 697 -21.32 -6.01 -13.98
N ILE A 698 -21.95 -5.36 -14.96
CA ILE A 698 -22.97 -4.32 -14.78
C ILE A 698 -24.29 -4.87 -15.32
N ASN A 699 -25.35 -4.63 -14.58
CA ASN A 699 -26.68 -5.02 -15.01
C ASN A 699 -27.68 -4.00 -14.47
N SER A 700 -28.11 -3.09 -15.34
CA SER A 700 -29.16 -2.10 -15.10
C SER A 700 -30.27 -2.28 -16.13
N ALA A 701 -31.31 -1.49 -16.04
CA ALA A 701 -32.44 -1.55 -16.99
C ALA A 701 -32.01 -1.25 -18.43
N SER A 702 -31.03 -0.35 -18.62
CA SER A 702 -30.59 0.12 -19.94
C SER A 702 -29.23 -0.39 -20.38
N LEU A 703 -28.44 -0.98 -19.45
CA LEU A 703 -27.06 -1.40 -19.70
C LEU A 703 -26.76 -2.76 -19.10
N ARG A 704 -26.35 -3.70 -19.93
CA ARG A 704 -25.72 -4.96 -19.53
C ARG A 704 -24.30 -4.97 -20.04
N GLU A 705 -23.31 -5.11 -19.15
CA GLU A 705 -21.90 -5.12 -19.53
C GLU A 705 -21.13 -6.17 -18.75
N THR A 706 -20.31 -6.93 -19.44
CA THR A 706 -19.28 -7.77 -18.84
C THR A 706 -17.92 -7.30 -19.37
N SER A 707 -17.07 -6.82 -18.48
CA SER A 707 -15.71 -6.39 -18.79
C SER A 707 -14.72 -7.31 -18.09
N THR A 708 -13.84 -7.95 -18.86
CA THR A 708 -12.78 -8.82 -18.36
C THR A 708 -11.42 -8.25 -18.73
N ARG A 709 -10.50 -8.20 -17.81
CA ARG A 709 -9.10 -7.83 -18.06
C ARG A 709 -8.18 -8.88 -17.44
N ARG A 710 -7.32 -9.46 -18.27
CA ARG A 710 -6.25 -10.37 -17.86
C ARG A 710 -4.92 -9.67 -18.03
N PHE A 711 -4.10 -9.75 -16.99
CA PHE A 711 -2.73 -9.27 -17.02
C PHE A 711 -1.80 -10.44 -17.32
N ASP A 712 -0.51 -10.14 -17.55
CA ASP A 712 0.52 -11.17 -17.68
C ASP A 712 0.24 -12.33 -16.73
N GLY A 713 0.33 -13.53 -17.24
CA GLY A 713 0.11 -14.73 -16.45
C GLY A 713 1.22 -14.95 -15.42
N ARG A 714 1.65 -16.19 -15.29
CA ARG A 714 2.73 -16.58 -14.39
C ARG A 714 4.01 -15.80 -14.63
N MET A 715 4.52 -15.12 -13.58
CA MET A 715 5.78 -14.39 -13.60
C MET A 715 6.81 -15.12 -12.76
N ILE A 716 8.01 -15.31 -13.30
CA ILE A 716 9.12 -16.00 -12.63
C ILE A 716 10.28 -15.04 -12.54
N TYR A 717 10.79 -14.84 -11.32
CA TYR A 717 12.00 -14.08 -11.03
C TYR A 717 13.01 -14.96 -10.31
N VAL A 718 14.28 -14.80 -10.66
CA VAL A 718 15.42 -15.39 -9.95
C VAL A 718 16.39 -14.28 -9.60
N GLY A 719 16.91 -14.30 -8.39
CA GLY A 719 17.76 -13.22 -7.93
C GLY A 719 18.73 -13.61 -6.83
N LEU A 720 19.61 -12.66 -6.56
CA LEU A 720 20.63 -12.69 -5.53
C LEU A 720 20.35 -11.61 -4.50
N SER A 721 20.53 -11.93 -3.22
CA SER A 721 20.53 -10.99 -2.11
C SER A 721 21.86 -11.11 -1.39
N TYR A 722 22.65 -10.04 -1.35
CA TYR A 722 23.95 -9.99 -0.69
C TYR A 722 23.96 -8.95 0.42
N ARG A 723 24.33 -9.35 1.64
CA ARG A 723 24.45 -8.47 2.81
C ARG A 723 25.91 -8.11 3.07
N LEU A 724 26.20 -6.82 3.13
CA LEU A 724 27.47 -6.21 3.49
C LEU A 724 27.39 -5.67 4.92
N GLY A 725 28.37 -5.95 5.75
CA GLY A 725 28.37 -5.50 7.16
C GLY A 725 27.29 -6.18 8.00
N GLY A 726 27.09 -5.69 9.22
CA GLY A 726 26.09 -6.27 10.12
C GLY A 726 26.30 -7.77 10.38
N ALA A 727 27.56 -8.23 10.36
CA ALA A 727 27.84 -9.53 10.89
C ALA A 727 27.26 -9.55 12.29
N GLY A 728 26.19 -10.34 12.47
CA GLY A 728 25.87 -10.80 13.79
C GLY A 728 27.14 -11.43 14.32
N THR A 729 27.96 -10.68 15.02
CA THR A 729 28.66 -11.26 16.12
C THR A 729 27.55 -11.91 16.91
N ALA A 730 27.46 -13.24 16.81
CA ALA A 730 26.81 -14.01 17.84
C ALA A 730 27.24 -13.30 19.13
N ALA A 731 26.27 -12.71 19.83
CA ALA A 731 26.53 -12.12 21.12
C ALA A 731 27.24 -13.23 21.87
N LYS A 732 28.52 -13.01 22.21
CA LYS A 732 29.19 -13.87 23.15
C LYS A 732 28.27 -13.85 24.35
N ASP A 733 27.73 -15.00 24.72
CA ASP A 733 27.03 -15.20 25.98
C ASP A 733 27.80 -14.50 27.09
N GLY A 734 27.28 -13.42 27.65
CA GLY A 734 27.94 -12.71 28.73
C GLY A 734 27.21 -11.47 29.23
N GLU A 735 26.41 -10.80 28.44
CA GLU A 735 25.65 -9.64 28.94
C GLU A 735 24.14 -9.91 28.87
N ARG A 736 23.65 -10.41 30.02
CA ARG A 736 22.21 -10.45 30.29
C ARG A 736 21.70 -9.01 30.33
N GLU A 737 20.89 -8.61 29.34
CA GLU A 737 20.06 -7.44 29.48
C GLU A 737 19.21 -7.57 30.76
N PRO A 738 19.11 -6.51 31.57
CA PRO A 738 18.24 -6.54 32.73
C PRO A 738 16.78 -6.73 32.26
N ARG A 739 16.20 -7.85 32.64
CA ARG A 739 14.76 -8.08 32.52
C ARG A 739 14.08 -7.02 33.37
N PHE A 740 13.43 -6.05 32.74
CA PHE A 740 12.40 -5.27 33.40
C PHE A 740 11.19 -6.16 33.63
N GLY A 741 11.18 -6.82 34.82
CA GLY A 741 9.97 -7.40 35.38
C GLY A 741 9.08 -6.26 35.89
N PRO A 742 7.76 -6.46 35.97
CA PRO A 742 6.86 -5.47 36.56
C PRO A 742 7.28 -5.16 37.98
N PRO A 743 7.12 -3.94 38.51
CA PRO A 743 7.49 -3.59 39.87
C PRO A 743 6.63 -4.37 40.86
N GLY A 744 7.25 -5.37 41.52
CA GLY A 744 6.67 -6.11 42.61
C GLY A 744 6.52 -5.20 43.81
N GLY A 745 5.33 -5.12 44.36
CA GLY A 745 5.00 -4.36 45.55
C GLY A 745 5.84 -4.81 46.74
N ARG A 746 6.43 -3.84 47.45
CA ARG A 746 7.01 -4.05 48.79
C ARG A 746 5.88 -4.30 49.76
N GLY A 747 5.87 -5.53 50.32
CA GLY A 747 5.12 -5.83 51.55
C GLY A 747 5.85 -5.30 52.77
N PRO A 748 5.16 -4.92 53.84
CA PRO A 748 5.75 -4.28 55.03
C PRO A 748 6.47 -5.31 55.92
N GLY A 749 7.57 -4.86 56.51
CA GLY A 749 8.43 -5.64 57.37
C GLY A 749 7.79 -6.10 58.67
N GLY A 750 8.08 -7.32 59.07
CA GLY A 750 7.85 -7.85 60.42
C GLY A 750 9.14 -7.82 61.26
N PRO A 751 9.05 -7.73 62.58
CA PRO A 751 10.14 -7.38 63.49
C PRO A 751 11.05 -8.57 63.86
N GLY A 752 12.24 -8.23 64.24
CA GLY A 752 13.32 -9.12 64.57
C GLY A 752 13.13 -9.96 65.86
N GLY A 753 13.81 -11.07 65.91
CA GLY A 753 14.04 -11.90 67.09
C GLY A 753 15.53 -12.19 67.27
N PRO A 754 16.01 -12.40 68.50
CA PRO A 754 17.40 -12.21 68.88
C PRO A 754 18.27 -13.48 68.78
N GLY A 755 19.57 -13.27 68.83
CA GLY A 755 20.62 -14.26 68.62
C GLY A 755 20.80 -15.32 69.73
N GLY A 756 21.56 -16.33 69.42
CA GLY A 756 22.10 -17.34 70.30
C GLY A 756 23.42 -17.87 69.75
N PRO A 757 24.37 -18.25 70.60
CA PRO A 757 25.82 -18.28 70.29
C PRO A 757 26.28 -19.63 69.75
N GLY A 758 27.44 -19.64 69.11
CA GLY A 758 28.16 -20.83 68.65
C GLY A 758 28.73 -21.69 69.80
N PRO A 759 29.23 -22.83 69.54
CA PRO A 759 30.66 -23.02 69.48
C PRO A 759 31.10 -24.17 68.51
N GLY A 760 32.37 -24.17 68.22
CA GLY A 760 33.20 -25.27 67.78
C GLY A 760 33.71 -25.17 66.36
#